data_eb41b51314e4400e4c6acd90c1a912c4
#
_entry.id   eb41b51314e4400e4c6acd90c1a912c4
#
_cell.length_a   1.000
_cell.length_b   1.000
_cell.length_c   1.000
_cell.angle_alpha   90.00
_cell.angle_beta   90.00
_cell.angle_gamma   90.00
#
_symmetry.space_group_name_H-M   'P 1'
#
loop_
_entity.id
_entity.type
_entity.pdbx_description
1 polymer ?
#
loop_
_entity_poly.entity_id
_entity_poly.type
_entity_poly.pdbx_seq_one_letter_code
_entity_poly.pdbx_strand_id
1 'polypeptide(L)'
;MREGKTLPDLRVLSLIRQRFALPPSPPRGEGRARRLRKLKVAVAVGALIVTATTAALYHYATTLPPLDLAAASERSTVVLDREGKLLRPFLTQDGRWKLPVTSADVDPRYLAMLKAYEDRRFDSHSGIDPLGMLRAAGQMLANGRIVSGGSTLTMQVARLLEPREERSPSAKLRQAMRALELERRFDKTQILDHYLTLAPFGGNLEGVRAASFAYFGKEPKRLSTAEAALLVALPQSPETRRPDRFEQAARKARERVLARVEAAGLATVSEVAAAREEPIPTTRKPFPNLAPHVAEQVVAEADGDPVHRLTIDARLQANLENLARERAQNLSPQLSIAILAVDNETGEVRASVGGVDYFAAERAGSLDLTRALRSPGSALKPFIYALAFDNGIAHPETMLEDRPTRYGSYVPENFDMTFQGMVSARRALQLSLNVPAVELLSAVGPQRFLSRLRDAGAAIAMPKEGGAPGLAVGLGGLGITLQDLTRLYVGLARGGGMTALRVRDGNCPRAVIPGDRRETRNPCLNRSGMDPGSTLRSARDDGVVPLNETDATRLVDPVAAWYVADTLLGAPAPLNAVPGRIAYKTGTSYGYRDAWAVGFDRRHTIGVWVGRADNGAVPGLVGRVVAAPILFDAFARLGIDPRPFPQPPDAIVSNAAHLPPPLRHLRQDVPKTVAAMTTPALRLAFPPEGARIDLAGSGMDGRGQLNLKVAGGAPPYTWLVDGAPVLEPTRRREATWQPGGKGFVRISVIDGTGASESVSVRLQ
;
A
#
# COMPACT_ATOMS: atom_id res chain seq x y z
N MET A 1 77.73 -23.23 57.71
CA MET A 1 78.32 -24.58 57.63
C MET A 1 78.68 -24.76 56.15
N ARG A 2 79.96 -24.60 55.90
CA ARG A 2 80.97 -25.60 55.60
C ARG A 2 80.62 -26.40 54.36
N GLU A 3 81.31 -26.46 53.31
CA GLU A 3 82.77 -26.58 52.94
C GLU A 3 82.65 -27.14 51.52
N GLY A 4 83.44 -26.86 50.56
CA GLY A 4 84.84 -26.52 50.46
C GLY A 4 85.49 -27.38 49.38
N LYS A 5 86.36 -26.76 48.63
CA LYS A 5 87.58 -27.41 48.04
C LYS A 5 87.40 -28.19 46.74
N THR A 6 88.25 -28.13 45.75
CA THR A 6 89.55 -27.54 45.50
C THR A 6 89.97 -27.89 44.09
N LEU A 7 90.74 -27.01 43.46
CA LEU A 7 91.63 -27.31 42.32
C LEU A 7 92.73 -28.27 42.75
N PRO A 8 93.35 -29.01 41.83
CA PRO A 8 94.68 -28.61 41.34
C PRO A 8 94.92 -28.94 39.86
N ASP A 9 95.67 -28.29 39.18
CA ASP A 9 97.08 -27.96 39.04
C ASP A 9 97.72 -28.59 37.80
N LEU A 10 98.21 -27.72 37.00
CA LEU A 10 99.51 -27.63 36.24
C LEU A 10 100.33 -28.85 35.84
N ARG A 11 100.76 -28.74 34.57
CA ARG A 11 102.05 -29.24 33.94
C ARG A 11 101.83 -30.47 33.07
N VAL A 12 102.31 -30.54 31.86
CA VAL A 12 103.67 -30.37 31.35
C VAL A 12 103.70 -30.39 29.79
N LEU A 13 104.34 -29.42 29.22
CA LEU A 13 105.33 -29.45 28.13
C LEU A 13 105.04 -30.18 26.76
N SER A 14 105.02 -29.37 25.76
CA SER A 14 106.05 -29.24 24.69
C SER A 14 106.05 -30.20 23.52
N LEU A 15 106.26 -29.55 22.35
CA LEU A 15 106.77 -30.11 21.09
C LEU A 15 105.70 -30.80 20.21
N ILE A 16 105.20 -30.10 19.16
CA ILE A 16 105.84 -30.24 17.82
C ILE A 16 105.27 -29.10 16.91
N ARG A 17 106.28 -28.29 16.50
CA ARG A 17 106.09 -27.28 15.49
C ARG A 17 106.08 -27.96 14.13
N GLN A 18 104.85 -28.22 13.55
CA GLN A 18 104.75 -28.53 12.15
C GLN A 18 104.11 -27.34 11.37
N ARG A 19 104.86 -26.84 10.46
CA ARG A 19 104.56 -25.81 9.49
C ARG A 19 103.38 -26.29 8.62
N PHE A 20 102.21 -25.69 8.76
CA PHE A 20 101.24 -25.69 7.69
C PHE A 20 101.23 -24.30 7.03
N ALA A 21 101.65 -24.28 5.79
CA ALA A 21 101.56 -23.10 4.93
C ALA A 21 100.11 -22.76 4.72
N LEU A 22 99.71 -21.54 5.04
CA LEU A 22 98.41 -21.00 4.67
C LEU A 22 98.27 -21.01 3.12
N PRO A 23 97.13 -21.48 2.56
CA PRO A 23 96.93 -21.35 1.13
C PRO A 23 96.81 -19.86 0.77
N PRO A 24 97.22 -19.47 -0.43
CA PRO A 24 97.16 -18.07 -0.85
C PRO A 24 95.72 -17.57 -0.86
N SER A 25 95.48 -16.36 -0.32
CA SER A 25 94.24 -15.66 -0.34
C SER A 25 93.74 -15.53 -1.78
N PRO A 26 92.46 -15.90 -2.12
CA PRO A 26 91.97 -15.71 -3.44
C PRO A 26 91.94 -14.23 -3.82
N PRO A 27 92.18 -13.87 -5.10
CA PRO A 27 92.25 -12.47 -5.52
C PRO A 27 90.88 -11.82 -5.28
N ARG A 28 90.89 -10.65 -4.66
CA ARG A 28 89.77 -9.85 -4.16
C ARG A 28 88.69 -9.48 -5.24
N GLY A 29 88.87 -9.79 -6.50
CA GLY A 29 88.04 -9.51 -7.66
C GLY A 29 87.00 -10.58 -8.00
N GLU A 30 87.29 -11.86 -7.87
CA GLU A 30 86.41 -12.96 -8.37
C GLU A 30 85.22 -13.25 -7.47
N GLY A 31 85.30 -13.03 -6.18
CA GLY A 31 84.16 -13.25 -5.27
C GLY A 31 83.00 -12.26 -5.48
N ARG A 32 83.30 -11.04 -5.89
CA ARG A 32 82.37 -9.97 -6.13
C ARG A 32 81.65 -10.18 -7.49
N ALA A 33 82.38 -10.59 -8.54
CA ALA A 33 81.85 -10.91 -9.82
C ALA A 33 80.92 -12.13 -9.76
N ARG A 34 81.27 -13.18 -9.02
CA ARG A 34 80.47 -14.39 -8.82
C ARG A 34 79.17 -14.10 -8.01
N ARG A 35 79.21 -13.23 -6.99
CA ARG A 35 78.04 -12.79 -6.25
C ARG A 35 77.10 -11.94 -7.14
N LEU A 36 77.62 -11.00 -7.93
CA LEU A 36 76.87 -10.19 -8.89
C LEU A 36 76.22 -11.05 -9.98
N ARG A 37 76.93 -12.10 -10.46
CA ARG A 37 76.34 -13.03 -11.46
C ARG A 37 75.23 -13.89 -10.86
N LYS A 38 75.38 -14.38 -9.61
CA LYS A 38 74.29 -15.09 -8.90
C LYS A 38 73.09 -14.18 -8.63
N LEU A 39 73.30 -12.89 -8.27
CA LEU A 39 72.26 -11.92 -8.05
C LEU A 39 71.52 -11.59 -9.37
N LYS A 40 72.29 -11.39 -10.48
CA LYS A 40 71.68 -11.18 -11.80
C LYS A 40 70.86 -12.39 -12.27
N VAL A 41 71.32 -13.60 -12.06
CA VAL A 41 70.61 -14.84 -12.37
C VAL A 41 69.39 -14.99 -11.48
N ALA A 42 69.48 -14.71 -10.18
CA ALA A 42 68.34 -14.74 -9.27
C ALA A 42 67.26 -13.70 -9.63
N VAL A 43 67.67 -12.49 -10.04
CA VAL A 43 66.77 -11.43 -10.51
C VAL A 43 66.14 -11.84 -11.85
N ALA A 44 66.89 -12.40 -12.79
CA ALA A 44 66.38 -12.87 -14.07
C ALA A 44 65.38 -14.03 -13.92
N VAL A 45 65.68 -15.00 -13.05
CA VAL A 45 64.76 -16.10 -12.71
C VAL A 45 63.54 -15.58 -12.01
N GLY A 46 63.67 -14.62 -11.06
CA GLY A 46 62.53 -13.95 -10.42
C GLY A 46 61.64 -13.23 -11.43
N ALA A 47 62.25 -12.47 -12.34
CA ALA A 47 61.52 -11.79 -13.40
C ALA A 47 60.78 -12.77 -14.32
N LEU A 48 61.43 -13.88 -14.70
CA LEU A 48 60.81 -14.94 -15.54
C LEU A 48 59.61 -15.60 -14.83
N ILE A 49 59.74 -15.90 -13.54
CA ILE A 49 58.64 -16.44 -12.71
C ILE A 49 57.50 -15.46 -12.62
N VAL A 50 57.79 -14.18 -12.39
CA VAL A 50 56.76 -13.14 -12.34
C VAL A 50 56.02 -13.01 -13.67
N THR A 51 56.80 -12.98 -14.79
CA THR A 51 56.19 -12.88 -16.15
C THR A 51 55.33 -14.11 -16.48
N ALA A 52 55.83 -15.31 -16.20
CA ALA A 52 55.13 -16.56 -16.41
C ALA A 52 53.86 -16.64 -15.57
N THR A 53 53.94 -16.24 -14.29
CA THR A 53 52.78 -16.20 -13.40
C THR A 53 51.76 -15.17 -13.86
N THR A 54 52.19 -13.99 -14.31
CA THR A 54 51.31 -12.94 -14.82
C THR A 54 50.63 -13.41 -16.13
N ALA A 55 51.37 -14.03 -17.03
CA ALA A 55 50.81 -14.59 -18.28
C ALA A 55 49.79 -15.72 -17.99
N ALA A 56 50.08 -16.61 -17.05
CA ALA A 56 49.15 -17.65 -16.62
C ALA A 56 47.88 -17.09 -15.98
N LEU A 57 48.01 -16.08 -15.14
CA LEU A 57 46.86 -15.37 -14.52
C LEU A 57 46.02 -14.63 -15.58
N TYR A 58 46.69 -13.98 -16.53
CA TYR A 58 46.03 -13.32 -17.67
C TYR A 58 45.24 -14.32 -18.51
N HIS A 59 45.91 -15.44 -18.92
CA HIS A 59 45.27 -16.51 -19.65
C HIS A 59 44.05 -17.07 -18.87
N TYR A 60 44.22 -17.36 -17.59
CA TYR A 60 43.11 -17.81 -16.73
C TYR A 60 41.97 -16.80 -16.69
N ALA A 61 42.26 -15.51 -16.57
CA ALA A 61 41.23 -14.46 -16.57
C ALA A 61 40.43 -14.41 -17.88
N THR A 62 41.12 -14.62 -19.03
CA THR A 62 40.50 -14.61 -20.38
C THR A 62 39.68 -15.87 -20.66
N THR A 63 39.92 -16.99 -19.98
CA THR A 63 39.17 -18.24 -20.10
C THR A 63 37.92 -18.28 -19.21
N LEU A 64 37.78 -17.33 -18.27
CA LEU A 64 36.58 -17.25 -17.44
C LEU A 64 35.36 -16.83 -18.30
N PRO A 65 34.21 -17.54 -18.22
CA PRO A 65 32.99 -17.09 -18.86
C PRO A 65 32.61 -15.69 -18.40
N PRO A 66 31.85 -14.89 -19.17
CA PRO A 66 31.37 -13.57 -18.71
C PRO A 66 30.67 -13.68 -17.35
N LEU A 67 30.88 -12.68 -16.49
CA LEU A 67 30.22 -12.61 -15.20
C LEU A 67 28.71 -12.41 -15.44
N ASP A 68 27.90 -13.34 -14.95
CA ASP A 68 26.46 -13.20 -14.97
C ASP A 68 26.02 -12.23 -13.88
N LEU A 69 25.43 -11.11 -14.29
CA LEU A 69 24.87 -10.10 -13.41
C LEU A 69 23.36 -10.25 -13.20
N ALA A 70 22.72 -11.26 -13.82
CA ALA A 70 21.28 -11.48 -13.69
C ALA A 70 20.89 -11.69 -12.21
N ALA A 71 21.67 -12.47 -11.46
CA ALA A 71 21.47 -12.66 -10.02
C ALA A 71 21.58 -11.35 -9.20
N ALA A 72 22.37 -10.38 -9.69
CA ALA A 72 22.48 -9.07 -9.05
C ALA A 72 21.32 -8.14 -9.42
N SER A 73 20.69 -8.35 -10.57
CA SER A 73 19.56 -7.55 -11.05
C SER A 73 18.22 -8.03 -10.50
N GLU A 74 18.10 -9.32 -10.13
CA GLU A 74 16.89 -9.84 -9.50
C GLU A 74 16.70 -9.22 -8.11
N ARG A 75 15.60 -8.53 -7.92
CA ARG A 75 15.24 -7.82 -6.68
C ARG A 75 13.80 -8.06 -6.35
N SER A 76 13.48 -7.96 -5.06
CA SER A 76 12.10 -7.88 -4.59
C SER A 76 11.42 -6.65 -5.16
N THR A 77 10.22 -6.83 -5.70
CA THR A 77 9.36 -5.70 -6.04
C THR A 77 8.92 -5.01 -4.77
N VAL A 78 9.00 -3.69 -4.75
CA VAL A 78 8.60 -2.86 -3.61
C VAL A 78 7.61 -1.81 -4.03
N VAL A 79 6.57 -1.63 -3.21
CA VAL A 79 5.60 -0.55 -3.34
C VAL A 79 5.87 0.47 -2.25
N LEU A 80 6.08 1.70 -2.65
CA LEU A 80 6.44 2.83 -1.80
C LEU A 80 5.32 3.86 -1.78
N ASP A 81 5.20 4.58 -0.68
CA ASP A 81 4.32 5.73 -0.56
C ASP A 81 4.89 6.96 -1.32
N ARG A 82 4.16 8.06 -1.26
CA ARG A 82 4.53 9.34 -1.88
C ARG A 82 5.86 9.92 -1.33
N GLU A 83 6.26 9.57 -0.11
CA GLU A 83 7.50 10.00 0.53
C GLU A 83 8.64 8.99 0.36
N GLY A 84 8.39 7.86 -0.31
CA GLY A 84 9.36 6.78 -0.50
C GLY A 84 9.43 5.77 0.65
N LYS A 85 8.49 5.80 1.60
CA LYS A 85 8.39 4.80 2.67
C LYS A 85 7.81 3.49 2.13
N LEU A 86 8.28 2.38 2.65
CA LEU A 86 7.82 1.05 2.24
C LEU A 86 6.38 0.82 2.68
N LEU A 87 5.48 0.62 1.71
CA LEU A 87 4.10 0.17 1.94
C LEU A 87 4.02 -1.35 1.96
N ARG A 88 4.57 -2.00 0.92
CA ARG A 88 4.55 -3.46 0.80
C ARG A 88 5.71 -3.95 -0.09
N PRO A 89 6.50 -4.90 0.36
CA PRO A 89 7.45 -5.65 -0.48
C PRO A 89 6.81 -6.94 -0.97
N PHE A 90 7.38 -7.48 -2.07
CA PHE A 90 7.04 -8.78 -2.63
C PHE A 90 8.29 -9.67 -2.69
N LEU A 91 8.12 -10.95 -2.51
CA LEU A 91 9.21 -11.92 -2.65
C LEU A 91 9.73 -11.95 -4.08
N THR A 92 11.00 -12.25 -4.26
CA THR A 92 11.57 -12.66 -5.55
C THR A 92 10.97 -14.01 -5.98
N GLN A 93 11.15 -14.41 -7.24
CA GLN A 93 10.63 -15.68 -7.75
C GLN A 93 11.17 -16.89 -6.99
N ASP A 94 12.42 -16.81 -6.50
CA ASP A 94 13.05 -17.83 -5.67
C ASP A 94 12.68 -17.77 -4.18
N GLY A 95 11.69 -16.93 -3.80
CA GLY A 95 11.13 -16.85 -2.44
C GLY A 95 12.00 -16.08 -1.44
N ARG A 96 12.85 -15.18 -1.90
CA ARG A 96 13.74 -14.38 -1.06
C ARG A 96 13.25 -12.94 -0.90
N TRP A 97 13.62 -12.34 0.22
CA TRP A 97 13.51 -10.91 0.46
C TRP A 97 14.82 -10.23 0.08
N LYS A 98 14.85 -9.55 -1.08
CA LYS A 98 16.01 -8.85 -1.63
C LYS A 98 15.62 -7.41 -1.97
N LEU A 99 15.37 -6.60 -0.93
CA LEU A 99 14.85 -5.24 -1.09
C LEU A 99 15.90 -4.31 -1.73
N PRO A 100 15.52 -3.50 -2.73
CA PRO A 100 16.42 -2.50 -3.29
C PRO A 100 16.95 -1.55 -2.21
N VAL A 101 18.25 -1.30 -2.23
CA VAL A 101 18.93 -0.41 -1.28
C VAL A 101 20.20 0.14 -1.89
N THR A 102 20.52 1.39 -1.60
CA THR A 102 21.79 2.03 -1.91
C THR A 102 22.51 2.43 -0.63
N SER A 103 23.79 2.75 -0.71
CA SER A 103 24.58 3.26 0.42
C SER A 103 24.01 4.55 1.02
N ALA A 104 23.32 5.37 0.21
CA ALA A 104 22.64 6.58 0.67
C ALA A 104 21.41 6.30 1.57
N ASP A 105 20.84 5.09 1.50
CA ASP A 105 19.68 4.65 2.27
C ASP A 105 20.05 3.98 3.58
N VAL A 106 21.34 3.83 3.86
CA VAL A 106 21.86 3.11 5.03
C VAL A 106 22.55 4.06 6.00
N ASP A 107 22.47 3.77 7.29
CA ASP A 107 23.12 4.56 8.35
C ASP A 107 24.64 4.65 8.10
N PRO A 108 25.23 5.84 8.05
CA PRO A 108 26.67 6.01 7.85
C PRO A 108 27.53 5.25 8.88
N ARG A 109 27.04 5.09 10.11
CA ARG A 109 27.74 4.31 11.15
C ARG A 109 27.84 2.84 10.77
N TYR A 110 26.78 2.25 10.23
CA TYR A 110 26.82 0.88 9.73
C TYR A 110 27.87 0.72 8.63
N LEU A 111 27.91 1.65 7.66
CA LEU A 111 28.89 1.62 6.56
C LEU A 111 30.33 1.73 7.07
N ALA A 112 30.57 2.61 8.04
CA ALA A 112 31.89 2.74 8.68
C ALA A 112 32.28 1.47 9.44
N MET A 113 31.36 0.89 10.22
CA MET A 113 31.56 -0.36 10.94
C MET A 113 31.82 -1.54 10.00
N LEU A 114 31.06 -1.63 8.91
CA LEU A 114 31.22 -2.67 7.88
C LEU A 114 32.62 -2.61 7.28
N LYS A 115 33.06 -1.43 6.81
CA LYS A 115 34.39 -1.24 6.24
C LYS A 115 35.48 -1.55 7.28
N ALA A 116 35.36 -1.06 8.51
CA ALA A 116 36.35 -1.33 9.58
C ALA A 116 36.41 -2.81 9.96
N TYR A 117 35.32 -3.54 9.89
CA TYR A 117 35.24 -4.94 10.27
C TYR A 117 35.66 -5.88 9.16
N GLU A 118 35.14 -5.69 7.93
CA GLU A 118 35.35 -6.59 6.79
C GLU A 118 36.51 -6.17 5.90
N ASP A 119 36.72 -4.87 5.65
CA ASP A 119 37.68 -4.37 4.68
C ASP A 119 38.15 -2.94 4.95
N ARG A 120 39.12 -2.78 5.86
CA ARG A 120 39.60 -1.47 6.32
C ARG A 120 40.13 -0.56 5.21
N ARG A 121 40.56 -1.11 4.09
CA ARG A 121 41.18 -0.38 2.97
C ARG A 121 40.31 -0.46 1.72
N PHE A 122 39.02 -0.71 1.88
CA PHE A 122 38.07 -0.83 0.77
C PHE A 122 38.20 0.29 -0.26
N ASP A 123 38.31 1.53 0.21
CA ASP A 123 38.35 2.70 -0.68
C ASP A 123 39.73 2.90 -1.38
N SER A 124 40.77 2.14 -1.02
CA SER A 124 42.14 2.36 -1.51
C SER A 124 42.74 1.23 -2.37
N HIS A 125 42.09 0.05 -2.44
CA HIS A 125 42.60 -1.06 -3.27
C HIS A 125 41.64 -1.32 -4.45
N SER A 126 42.15 -1.98 -5.50
CA SER A 126 41.38 -2.33 -6.72
C SER A 126 40.88 -3.78 -6.67
N GLY A 127 40.04 -4.11 -5.69
CA GLY A 127 39.38 -5.42 -5.54
C GLY A 127 40.13 -6.44 -4.71
N ILE A 128 41.44 -6.36 -4.63
CA ILE A 128 42.32 -7.22 -3.80
C ILE A 128 43.15 -6.34 -2.91
N ASP A 129 43.34 -6.74 -1.64
CA ASP A 129 44.20 -6.10 -0.69
C ASP A 129 45.51 -6.93 -0.45
N PRO A 130 46.58 -6.70 -1.24
CA PRO A 130 47.83 -7.49 -1.09
C PRO A 130 48.47 -7.38 0.29
N LEU A 131 48.44 -6.17 0.90
CA LEU A 131 49.00 -5.96 2.23
C LEU A 131 48.17 -6.63 3.32
N GLY A 132 46.82 -6.67 3.14
CA GLY A 132 45.92 -7.44 3.99
C GLY A 132 46.16 -8.95 3.89
N MET A 133 46.41 -9.45 2.68
CA MET A 133 46.72 -10.86 2.44
C MET A 133 48.08 -11.24 3.07
N LEU A 134 49.12 -10.41 2.91
CA LEU A 134 50.40 -10.62 3.55
C LEU A 134 50.33 -10.62 5.08
N ARG A 135 49.56 -9.68 5.65
CA ARG A 135 49.30 -9.66 7.10
C ARG A 135 48.57 -10.92 7.57
N ALA A 136 47.54 -11.37 6.83
CA ALA A 136 46.77 -12.58 7.15
C ALA A 136 47.64 -13.83 7.09
N ALA A 137 48.53 -13.93 6.09
CA ALA A 137 49.50 -15.01 5.94
C ALA A 137 50.52 -15.03 7.09
N GLY A 138 51.06 -13.84 7.46
CA GLY A 138 51.94 -13.70 8.61
C GLY A 138 51.30 -14.10 9.95
N GLN A 139 50.04 -13.70 10.16
CA GLN A 139 49.26 -14.10 11.34
C GLN A 139 48.96 -15.60 11.38
N MET A 140 48.71 -16.22 10.23
CA MET A 140 48.52 -17.66 10.12
C MET A 140 49.79 -18.42 10.48
N LEU A 141 50.93 -17.97 9.97
CA LEU A 141 52.26 -18.57 10.30
C LEU A 141 52.59 -18.41 11.77
N ALA A 142 52.33 -17.23 12.37
CA ALA A 142 52.65 -16.95 13.77
C ALA A 142 51.73 -17.68 14.76
N ASN A 143 50.45 -17.93 14.40
CA ASN A 143 49.46 -18.49 15.35
C ASN A 143 49.04 -19.93 15.00
N GLY A 144 49.52 -20.53 13.92
CA GLY A 144 49.14 -21.89 13.48
C GLY A 144 47.68 -22.06 13.10
N ARG A 145 46.92 -20.96 13.05
CA ARG A 145 45.49 -20.93 12.69
C ARG A 145 45.12 -19.66 11.93
N ILE A 146 44.03 -19.70 11.19
CA ILE A 146 43.52 -18.51 10.49
C ILE A 146 42.95 -17.53 11.53
N VAL A 147 43.63 -16.40 11.75
CA VAL A 147 43.24 -15.36 12.70
C VAL A 147 42.48 -14.23 12.01
N SER A 148 42.80 -13.91 10.75
CA SER A 148 42.09 -12.92 9.94
C SER A 148 41.89 -13.39 8.51
N GLY A 149 40.76 -13.03 7.88
CA GLY A 149 40.51 -13.28 6.47
C GLY A 149 41.21 -12.23 5.60
N GLY A 150 41.82 -12.66 4.49
CA GLY A 150 42.37 -11.77 3.47
C GLY A 150 41.35 -11.49 2.34
N SER A 151 40.04 -11.62 2.56
CA SER A 151 39.01 -11.37 1.55
C SER A 151 38.49 -9.95 1.69
N THR A 152 38.46 -9.23 0.58
CA THR A 152 37.87 -7.88 0.49
C THR A 152 36.35 -7.93 0.32
N LEU A 153 35.66 -6.80 0.51
CA LEU A 153 34.22 -6.66 0.22
C LEU A 153 33.95 -6.99 -1.26
N THR A 154 34.80 -6.53 -2.18
CA THR A 154 34.67 -6.84 -3.62
C THR A 154 34.77 -8.35 -3.90
N MET A 155 35.67 -9.07 -3.22
CA MET A 155 35.76 -10.53 -3.30
C MET A 155 34.50 -11.22 -2.73
N GLN A 156 33.87 -10.64 -1.71
CA GLN A 156 32.64 -11.15 -1.16
C GLN A 156 31.48 -10.95 -2.16
N VAL A 157 31.36 -9.77 -2.80
CA VAL A 157 30.41 -9.54 -3.90
C VAL A 157 30.61 -10.53 -5.04
N ALA A 158 31.88 -10.75 -5.46
CA ALA A 158 32.20 -11.74 -6.49
C ALA A 158 31.69 -13.15 -6.14
N ARG A 159 31.82 -13.55 -4.87
CA ARG A 159 31.28 -14.84 -4.37
C ARG A 159 29.77 -14.88 -4.34
N LEU A 160 29.09 -13.77 -4.04
CA LEU A 160 27.63 -13.69 -4.00
C LEU A 160 27.04 -13.75 -5.42
N LEU A 161 27.74 -13.21 -6.41
CA LEU A 161 27.33 -13.26 -7.83
C LEU A 161 27.58 -14.63 -8.47
N GLU A 162 28.64 -15.35 -8.05
CA GLU A 162 28.93 -16.71 -8.48
C GLU A 162 29.00 -17.66 -7.27
N PRO A 163 27.86 -18.04 -6.66
CA PRO A 163 27.88 -18.94 -5.50
C PRO A 163 28.41 -20.31 -5.89
N ARG A 164 29.38 -20.82 -5.12
CA ARG A 164 29.99 -22.14 -5.28
C ARG A 164 30.15 -22.80 -3.93
N GLU A 165 29.91 -24.10 -3.87
CA GLU A 165 30.05 -24.88 -2.66
C GLU A 165 31.54 -25.15 -2.31
N GLU A 166 32.45 -25.16 -3.32
CA GLU A 166 33.85 -25.49 -3.15
C GLU A 166 34.63 -24.42 -2.37
N ARG A 167 35.32 -24.85 -1.32
CA ARG A 167 36.29 -24.06 -0.57
C ARG A 167 37.71 -24.46 -0.94
N SER A 168 38.12 -24.22 -2.21
CA SER A 168 39.44 -24.55 -2.72
C SER A 168 40.30 -23.30 -2.96
N PRO A 169 41.64 -23.42 -3.04
CA PRO A 169 42.50 -22.32 -3.47
C PRO A 169 42.17 -21.80 -4.86
N SER A 170 41.71 -22.66 -5.77
CA SER A 170 41.25 -22.26 -7.10
C SER A 170 40.00 -21.40 -7.07
N ALA A 171 39.03 -21.73 -6.20
CA ALA A 171 37.84 -20.90 -5.97
C ALA A 171 38.24 -19.52 -5.42
N LYS A 172 39.25 -19.47 -4.55
CA LYS A 172 39.76 -18.19 -3.98
C LYS A 172 40.44 -17.34 -5.05
N LEU A 173 41.24 -17.96 -5.92
CA LEU A 173 41.87 -17.28 -7.07
C LEU A 173 40.79 -16.71 -7.99
N ARG A 174 39.77 -17.52 -8.33
CA ARG A 174 38.64 -17.07 -9.14
C ARG A 174 37.93 -15.87 -8.53
N GLN A 175 37.64 -15.91 -7.23
CA GLN A 175 37.04 -14.76 -6.52
C GLN A 175 37.89 -13.50 -6.64
N ALA A 176 39.24 -13.65 -6.56
CA ALA A 176 40.17 -12.54 -6.73
C ALA A 176 40.14 -11.98 -8.16
N MET A 177 40.10 -12.85 -9.18
CA MET A 177 40.01 -12.42 -10.58
C MET A 177 38.67 -11.73 -10.87
N ARG A 178 37.57 -12.27 -10.35
CA ARG A 178 36.23 -11.64 -10.43
C ARG A 178 36.17 -10.29 -9.69
N ALA A 179 36.84 -10.17 -8.56
CA ALA A 179 36.94 -8.90 -7.86
C ALA A 179 37.65 -7.83 -8.69
N LEU A 180 38.73 -8.18 -9.39
CA LEU A 180 39.39 -7.26 -10.34
C LEU A 180 38.51 -6.90 -11.52
N GLU A 181 37.68 -7.85 -12.03
CA GLU A 181 36.72 -7.58 -13.08
C GLU A 181 35.61 -6.64 -12.63
N LEU A 182 35.07 -6.83 -11.42
CA LEU A 182 34.07 -5.96 -10.83
C LEU A 182 34.56 -4.51 -10.69
N GLU A 183 35.79 -4.30 -10.19
CA GLU A 183 36.38 -2.98 -10.03
C GLU A 183 36.68 -2.26 -11.36
N ARG A 184 36.75 -3.00 -12.46
CA ARG A 184 36.83 -2.40 -13.81
C ARG A 184 35.47 -1.95 -14.35
N ARG A 185 34.39 -2.58 -13.87
CA ARG A 185 33.03 -2.34 -14.37
C ARG A 185 32.24 -1.36 -13.49
N PHE A 186 32.52 -1.36 -12.19
CA PHE A 186 31.77 -0.63 -11.16
C PHE A 186 32.70 0.21 -10.30
N ASP A 187 32.23 1.35 -9.87
CA ASP A 187 32.90 2.16 -8.85
C ASP A 187 32.71 1.56 -7.43
N LYS A 188 33.41 2.12 -6.46
CA LYS A 188 33.35 1.64 -5.07
C LYS A 188 31.97 1.74 -4.45
N THR A 189 31.19 2.76 -4.80
CA THR A 189 29.84 2.96 -4.30
C THR A 189 28.91 1.88 -4.87
N GLN A 190 28.99 1.62 -6.16
CA GLN A 190 28.22 0.57 -6.82
C GLN A 190 28.55 -0.84 -6.28
N ILE A 191 29.84 -1.12 -6.04
CA ILE A 191 30.26 -2.39 -5.42
C ILE A 191 29.71 -2.53 -4.01
N LEU A 192 29.73 -1.45 -3.22
CA LEU A 192 29.13 -1.41 -1.89
C LEU A 192 27.62 -1.63 -1.95
N ASP A 193 26.91 -0.98 -2.88
CA ASP A 193 25.47 -1.15 -3.10
C ASP A 193 25.11 -2.59 -3.47
N HIS A 194 25.93 -3.25 -4.29
CA HIS A 194 25.78 -4.68 -4.57
C HIS A 194 25.93 -5.52 -3.30
N TYR A 195 26.94 -5.24 -2.46
CA TYR A 195 27.10 -5.94 -1.20
C TYR A 195 25.89 -5.74 -0.27
N LEU A 196 25.44 -4.49 -0.13
CA LEU A 196 24.29 -4.13 0.72
C LEU A 196 22.99 -4.82 0.28
N THR A 197 22.87 -5.13 -1.01
CA THR A 197 21.69 -5.80 -1.59
C THR A 197 21.79 -7.33 -1.53
N LEU A 198 23.00 -7.91 -1.68
CA LEU A 198 23.17 -9.35 -1.87
C LEU A 198 23.64 -10.10 -0.61
N ALA A 199 24.20 -9.39 0.40
CA ALA A 199 24.72 -10.06 1.58
C ALA A 199 23.65 -10.89 2.29
N PRO A 200 23.91 -12.16 2.67
CA PRO A 200 22.92 -13.01 3.34
C PRO A 200 22.83 -12.70 4.84
N PHE A 201 21.61 -12.64 5.37
CA PHE A 201 21.34 -12.38 6.79
C PHE A 201 20.62 -13.53 7.51
N GLY A 202 20.50 -14.68 6.85
CA GLY A 202 19.91 -15.92 7.37
C GLY A 202 18.50 -16.19 6.89
N GLY A 203 18.24 -17.47 6.60
CA GLY A 203 17.02 -17.94 5.95
C GLY A 203 16.87 -17.31 4.56
N ASN A 204 15.72 -16.73 4.30
CA ASN A 204 15.42 -16.09 3.03
C ASN A 204 15.68 -14.57 3.00
N LEU A 205 16.50 -14.04 3.92
CA LEU A 205 16.84 -12.62 3.97
C LEU A 205 18.15 -12.34 3.23
N GLU A 206 18.07 -11.57 2.16
CA GLU A 206 19.20 -11.00 1.43
C GLU A 206 19.14 -9.48 1.45
N GLY A 207 20.27 -8.86 1.71
CA GLY A 207 20.43 -7.42 1.81
C GLY A 207 20.09 -6.82 3.19
N VAL A 208 20.81 -5.71 3.49
CA VAL A 208 20.71 -5.03 4.79
C VAL A 208 19.33 -4.44 5.05
N ARG A 209 18.62 -3.99 4.01
CA ARG A 209 17.28 -3.41 4.16
C ARG A 209 16.26 -4.47 4.57
N ALA A 210 16.29 -5.65 3.94
CA ALA A 210 15.44 -6.77 4.33
C ALA A 210 15.74 -7.24 5.76
N ALA A 211 17.02 -7.33 6.14
CA ALA A 211 17.44 -7.68 7.49
C ALA A 211 16.99 -6.66 8.53
N SER A 212 17.10 -5.36 8.23
CA SER A 212 16.66 -4.28 9.12
C SER A 212 15.15 -4.36 9.39
N PHE A 213 14.35 -4.57 8.36
CA PHE A 213 12.90 -4.77 8.55
C PHE A 213 12.59 -6.04 9.34
N ALA A 214 13.21 -7.16 8.99
CA ALA A 214 12.92 -8.44 9.63
C ALA A 214 13.33 -8.47 11.11
N TYR A 215 14.45 -7.85 11.48
CA TYR A 215 14.92 -7.89 12.86
C TYR A 215 14.52 -6.67 13.68
N PHE A 216 14.43 -5.48 13.08
CA PHE A 216 14.15 -4.23 13.80
C PHE A 216 12.82 -3.56 13.41
N GLY A 217 12.22 -3.92 12.27
CA GLY A 217 10.95 -3.36 11.77
C GLY A 217 11.06 -1.93 11.28
N LYS A 218 12.25 -1.53 10.77
CA LYS A 218 12.53 -0.16 10.30
C LYS A 218 13.51 -0.13 9.13
N GLU A 219 13.53 1.01 8.44
CA GLU A 219 14.53 1.29 7.41
C GLU A 219 15.94 1.33 8.00
N PRO A 220 16.99 0.90 7.25
CA PRO A 220 18.36 0.86 7.73
C PRO A 220 19.04 2.24 7.84
N LYS A 221 18.33 3.32 7.59
CA LYS A 221 18.85 4.71 7.61
C LYS A 221 19.16 5.24 9.01
N ARG A 222 18.55 4.66 10.04
CA ARG A 222 18.74 5.04 11.45
C ARG A 222 18.86 3.78 12.30
N LEU A 223 20.08 3.29 12.42
CA LEU A 223 20.42 2.15 13.25
C LEU A 223 21.06 2.60 14.56
N SER A 224 20.79 1.91 15.67
CA SER A 224 21.58 2.06 16.86
C SER A 224 22.97 1.44 16.65
N THR A 225 23.92 1.76 17.52
CA THR A 225 25.26 1.17 17.50
C THR A 225 25.19 -0.37 17.63
N ALA A 226 24.28 -0.88 18.46
CA ALA A 226 24.06 -2.30 18.66
C ALA A 226 23.44 -2.97 17.43
N GLU A 227 22.43 -2.34 16.82
CA GLU A 227 21.77 -2.84 15.60
C GLU A 227 22.73 -2.89 14.41
N ALA A 228 23.49 -1.80 14.20
CA ALA A 228 24.53 -1.74 13.17
C ALA A 228 25.60 -2.83 13.36
N ALA A 229 26.11 -3.00 14.58
CA ALA A 229 27.10 -4.02 14.89
C ALA A 229 26.55 -5.44 14.71
N LEU A 230 25.27 -5.68 15.03
CA LEU A 230 24.62 -6.96 14.80
C LEU A 230 24.54 -7.27 13.31
N LEU A 231 24.03 -6.33 12.50
CA LEU A 231 23.94 -6.52 11.05
C LEU A 231 25.29 -6.72 10.38
N VAL A 232 26.37 -6.05 10.83
CA VAL A 232 27.73 -6.29 10.35
C VAL A 232 28.20 -7.71 10.67
N ALA A 233 27.78 -8.28 11.81
CA ALA A 233 28.23 -9.59 12.25
C ALA A 233 27.58 -10.77 11.51
N LEU A 234 26.32 -10.61 11.02
CA LEU A 234 25.51 -11.72 10.51
C LEU A 234 26.05 -12.36 9.21
N PRO A 235 26.50 -11.60 8.17
CA PRO A 235 26.80 -12.17 6.84
C PRO A 235 27.96 -13.18 6.83
N GLN A 236 28.83 -13.19 7.82
CA GLN A 236 29.94 -14.16 7.91
C GLN A 236 29.48 -15.60 8.18
N SER A 237 28.36 -15.78 8.88
CA SER A 237 27.79 -17.11 9.19
C SER A 237 26.28 -16.95 9.39
N PRO A 238 25.52 -16.65 8.34
CA PRO A 238 24.15 -16.14 8.44
C PRO A 238 23.23 -17.16 9.13
N GLU A 239 23.38 -18.47 8.86
CA GLU A 239 22.49 -19.48 9.46
C GLU A 239 22.78 -19.73 10.93
N THR A 240 24.06 -19.73 11.33
CA THR A 240 24.45 -20.06 12.70
C THR A 240 24.46 -18.86 13.65
N ARG A 241 24.28 -17.65 13.12
CA ARG A 241 24.19 -16.39 13.88
C ARG A 241 22.83 -15.73 13.80
N ARG A 242 21.80 -16.43 13.28
CA ARG A 242 20.44 -15.91 13.24
C ARG A 242 19.96 -15.56 14.65
N PRO A 243 19.64 -14.29 14.93
CA PRO A 243 19.25 -13.87 16.27
C PRO A 243 17.94 -14.50 16.72
N ASP A 244 17.00 -14.75 15.80
CA ASP A 244 15.71 -15.42 16.04
C ASP A 244 15.80 -16.91 16.36
N ARG A 245 17.00 -17.52 16.21
CA ARG A 245 17.23 -18.94 16.53
C ARG A 245 18.40 -19.17 17.47
N PHE A 246 19.44 -18.35 17.38
CA PHE A 246 20.70 -18.53 18.06
C PHE A 246 21.17 -17.22 18.74
N GLU A 247 20.37 -16.72 19.69
CA GLU A 247 20.60 -15.45 20.38
C GLU A 247 22.04 -15.30 20.91
N GLN A 248 22.54 -16.33 21.61
CA GLN A 248 23.88 -16.28 22.20
C GLN A 248 25.00 -16.17 21.15
N ALA A 249 24.84 -16.87 20.00
CA ALA A 249 25.80 -16.80 18.90
C ALA A 249 25.77 -15.41 18.25
N ALA A 250 24.58 -14.84 18.07
CA ALA A 250 24.39 -13.48 17.59
C ALA A 250 25.01 -12.44 18.54
N ARG A 251 24.76 -12.56 19.84
CA ARG A 251 25.34 -11.72 20.90
C ARG A 251 26.86 -11.77 20.86
N LYS A 252 27.45 -12.96 20.88
CA LYS A 252 28.93 -13.12 20.79
C LYS A 252 29.48 -12.57 19.47
N ALA A 253 28.74 -12.64 18.37
CA ALA A 253 29.17 -12.08 17.10
C ALA A 253 29.12 -10.53 17.10
N ARG A 254 28.06 -9.93 17.66
CA ARG A 254 27.93 -8.49 17.89
C ARG A 254 29.06 -7.95 18.77
N GLU A 255 29.38 -8.64 19.87
CA GLU A 255 30.48 -8.25 20.78
C GLU A 255 31.83 -8.14 20.05
N ARG A 256 32.14 -9.07 19.14
CA ARG A 256 33.39 -9.01 18.35
C ARG A 256 33.43 -7.79 17.43
N VAL A 257 32.30 -7.38 16.86
CA VAL A 257 32.19 -6.18 16.03
C VAL A 257 32.36 -4.94 16.92
N LEU A 258 31.64 -4.86 18.04
CA LEU A 258 31.71 -3.75 18.98
C LEU A 258 33.14 -3.53 19.49
N ALA A 259 33.83 -4.60 19.90
CA ALA A 259 35.24 -4.51 20.34
C ALA A 259 36.20 -3.97 19.24
N ARG A 260 35.93 -4.34 17.96
CA ARG A 260 36.72 -3.84 16.84
C ARG A 260 36.42 -2.38 16.49
N VAL A 261 35.13 -1.98 16.63
CA VAL A 261 34.65 -0.63 16.42
C VAL A 261 35.23 0.33 17.47
N GLU A 262 35.26 -0.09 18.73
CA GLU A 262 35.90 0.61 19.84
C GLU A 262 37.43 0.80 19.60
N ALA A 263 38.13 -0.30 19.26
CA ALA A 263 39.54 -0.27 18.94
C ALA A 263 39.90 0.57 17.70
N ALA A 264 38.94 0.77 16.79
CA ALA A 264 39.07 1.62 15.61
C ALA A 264 38.68 3.09 15.85
N GLY A 265 38.21 3.44 17.06
CA GLY A 265 37.77 4.79 17.41
C GLY A 265 36.50 5.26 16.72
N LEU A 266 35.66 4.32 16.20
CA LEU A 266 34.41 4.62 15.52
C LEU A 266 33.20 4.79 16.46
N ALA A 267 33.34 4.35 17.70
CA ALA A 267 32.43 4.60 18.79
C ALA A 267 33.18 4.78 20.09
N THR A 268 32.63 5.56 21.00
CA THR A 268 33.18 5.77 22.33
C THR A 268 32.97 4.55 23.23
N VAL A 269 33.77 4.44 24.31
CA VAL A 269 33.63 3.37 25.31
C VAL A 269 32.21 3.35 25.90
N SER A 270 31.63 4.54 26.14
CA SER A 270 30.26 4.67 26.66
C SER A 270 29.18 4.21 25.67
N GLU A 271 29.31 4.54 24.37
CA GLU A 271 28.38 4.06 23.32
C GLU A 271 28.48 2.55 23.15
N VAL A 272 29.67 1.97 23.22
CA VAL A 272 29.86 0.52 23.13
C VAL A 272 29.30 -0.17 24.38
N ALA A 273 29.46 0.40 25.56
CA ALA A 273 28.85 -0.14 26.79
C ALA A 273 27.34 -0.13 26.71
N ALA A 274 26.70 0.98 26.27
CA ALA A 274 25.29 1.06 26.05
C ALA A 274 24.80 0.04 24.98
N ALA A 275 25.55 -0.12 23.89
CA ALA A 275 25.22 -1.07 22.82
C ALA A 275 25.30 -2.55 23.28
N ARG A 276 26.10 -2.88 24.29
CA ARG A 276 26.15 -4.23 24.88
C ARG A 276 24.90 -4.57 25.67
N GLU A 277 24.29 -3.58 26.33
CA GLU A 277 23.07 -3.75 27.12
C GLU A 277 21.81 -3.85 26.24
N GLU A 278 21.87 -3.37 24.99
CA GLU A 278 20.74 -3.43 24.06
C GLU A 278 20.36 -4.88 23.71
N PRO A 279 19.07 -5.27 23.81
CA PRO A 279 18.68 -6.67 23.62
C PRO A 279 18.91 -7.16 22.19
N ILE A 280 19.12 -8.45 22.02
CA ILE A 280 19.15 -9.12 20.73
C ILE A 280 17.70 -9.40 20.30
N PRO A 281 17.30 -9.11 19.06
CA PRO A 281 15.96 -9.46 18.57
C PRO A 281 15.79 -10.99 18.48
N THR A 282 14.87 -11.56 19.26
CA THR A 282 14.62 -13.00 19.32
C THR A 282 13.51 -13.46 18.39
N THR A 283 12.82 -12.54 17.75
CA THR A 283 11.73 -12.83 16.78
C THR A 283 11.88 -11.96 15.54
N ARG A 284 11.41 -12.47 14.40
CA ARG A 284 11.30 -11.66 13.18
C ARG A 284 10.02 -10.83 13.23
N LYS A 285 10.13 -9.56 12.89
CA LYS A 285 8.99 -8.68 12.69
C LYS A 285 8.40 -8.90 11.29
N PRO A 286 7.09 -8.79 11.14
CA PRO A 286 6.47 -8.83 9.81
C PRO A 286 6.90 -7.61 8.99
N PHE A 287 7.03 -7.81 7.69
CA PHE A 287 7.22 -6.69 6.77
C PHE A 287 5.96 -5.81 6.71
N PRO A 288 6.11 -4.51 6.40
CA PRO A 288 4.97 -3.65 6.18
C PRO A 288 4.00 -4.25 5.15
N ASN A 289 2.70 -4.16 5.42
CA ASN A 289 1.64 -4.63 4.53
C ASN A 289 0.51 -3.60 4.53
N LEU A 290 0.80 -2.40 4.03
CA LEU A 290 -0.15 -1.31 3.89
C LEU A 290 -0.67 -1.23 2.44
N ALA A 291 -1.92 -0.80 2.28
CA ALA A 291 -2.62 -0.71 0.99
C ALA A 291 -2.48 -1.99 0.13
N PRO A 292 -2.70 -3.20 0.70
CA PRO A 292 -2.36 -4.45 0.03
C PRO A 292 -3.06 -4.63 -1.32
N HIS A 293 -4.33 -4.25 -1.45
CA HIS A 293 -5.09 -4.37 -2.70
C HIS A 293 -4.51 -3.51 -3.82
N VAL A 294 -4.20 -2.26 -3.52
CA VAL A 294 -3.59 -1.34 -4.48
C VAL A 294 -2.18 -1.79 -4.85
N ALA A 295 -1.42 -2.29 -3.88
CA ALA A 295 -0.08 -2.81 -4.12
C ALA A 295 -0.09 -4.01 -5.07
N GLU A 296 -0.98 -4.99 -4.84
CA GLU A 296 -1.17 -6.15 -5.76
C GLU A 296 -1.57 -5.69 -7.17
N GLN A 297 -2.53 -4.77 -7.26
CA GLN A 297 -2.99 -4.26 -8.55
C GLN A 297 -1.84 -3.60 -9.33
N VAL A 298 -1.10 -2.70 -8.68
CA VAL A 298 -0.01 -1.95 -9.32
C VAL A 298 1.11 -2.87 -9.79
N VAL A 299 1.45 -3.89 -9.01
CA VAL A 299 2.46 -4.89 -9.38
C VAL A 299 1.97 -5.78 -10.53
N ALA A 300 0.69 -6.18 -10.52
CA ALA A 300 0.11 -6.98 -11.59
C ALA A 300 0.01 -6.23 -12.93
N GLU A 301 -0.13 -4.90 -12.91
CA GLU A 301 -0.20 -4.03 -14.08
C GLU A 301 1.17 -3.57 -14.60
N ALA A 302 2.26 -3.95 -13.92
CA ALA A 302 3.59 -3.41 -14.20
C ALA A 302 4.37 -4.26 -15.20
N ASP A 303 5.10 -3.60 -16.10
CA ASP A 303 6.00 -4.20 -17.06
C ASP A 303 7.41 -4.45 -16.48
N GLY A 304 7.50 -5.08 -15.30
CA GLY A 304 8.78 -5.55 -14.72
C GLY A 304 9.59 -4.49 -13.94
N ASP A 305 9.08 -3.30 -13.66
CA ASP A 305 9.75 -2.34 -12.77
C ASP A 305 9.69 -2.87 -11.32
N PRO A 306 10.83 -3.02 -10.63
CA PRO A 306 10.84 -3.50 -9.25
C PRO A 306 10.45 -2.44 -8.21
N VAL A 307 10.27 -1.17 -8.57
CA VAL A 307 9.97 -0.08 -7.63
C VAL A 307 8.77 0.73 -8.09
N HIS A 308 7.68 0.67 -7.35
CA HIS A 308 6.45 1.41 -7.64
C HIS A 308 6.23 2.47 -6.56
N ARG A 309 6.19 3.73 -6.96
CA ARG A 309 5.84 4.84 -6.06
C ARG A 309 4.38 5.23 -6.26
N LEU A 310 3.63 5.26 -5.15
CA LEU A 310 2.21 5.62 -5.13
C LEU A 310 2.00 7.02 -4.57
N THR A 311 0.81 7.57 -4.83
CA THR A 311 0.33 8.84 -4.24
C THR A 311 -0.19 8.65 -2.81
N ILE A 312 -0.24 7.43 -2.33
CA ILE A 312 -0.69 7.03 -0.99
C ILE A 312 0.19 7.70 0.08
N ASP A 313 -0.44 8.19 1.14
CA ASP A 313 0.22 8.62 2.37
C ASP A 313 0.20 7.43 3.36
N ALA A 314 1.37 6.89 3.69
CA ALA A 314 1.49 5.71 4.54
C ALA A 314 0.86 5.91 5.93
N ARG A 315 0.95 7.12 6.49
CA ARG A 315 0.38 7.43 7.81
C ARG A 315 -1.14 7.44 7.76
N LEU A 316 -1.72 8.13 6.77
CA LEU A 316 -3.16 8.16 6.58
C LEU A 316 -3.70 6.77 6.26
N GLN A 317 -3.02 6.01 5.40
CA GLN A 317 -3.38 4.63 5.06
C GLN A 317 -3.45 3.75 6.31
N ALA A 318 -2.41 3.77 7.14
CA ALA A 318 -2.37 3.00 8.39
C ALA A 318 -3.50 3.42 9.35
N ASN A 319 -3.77 4.73 9.46
CA ASN A 319 -4.85 5.25 10.29
C ASN A 319 -6.24 4.78 9.82
N LEU A 320 -6.47 4.74 8.49
CA LEU A 320 -7.76 4.31 7.94
C LEU A 320 -7.92 2.78 7.95
N GLU A 321 -6.85 2.02 7.76
CA GLU A 321 -6.89 0.56 7.97
C GLU A 321 -7.17 0.21 9.44
N ASN A 322 -6.57 0.94 10.39
CA ASN A 322 -6.88 0.79 11.80
C ASN A 322 -8.34 1.15 12.10
N LEU A 323 -8.84 2.26 11.52
CA LEU A 323 -10.25 2.63 11.66
C LEU A 323 -11.17 1.51 11.16
N ALA A 324 -10.89 0.95 9.98
CA ALA A 324 -11.69 -0.15 9.44
C ALA A 324 -11.68 -1.37 10.38
N ARG A 325 -10.52 -1.74 10.93
CA ARG A 325 -10.40 -2.85 11.90
C ARG A 325 -11.14 -2.57 13.22
N GLU A 326 -10.99 -1.37 13.78
CA GLU A 326 -11.69 -0.95 15.01
C GLU A 326 -13.21 -1.00 14.84
N ARG A 327 -13.71 -0.43 13.74
CA ARG A 327 -15.14 -0.40 13.46
C ARG A 327 -15.72 -1.78 13.13
N ALA A 328 -14.95 -2.63 12.50
CA ALA A 328 -15.35 -4.00 12.16
C ALA A 328 -15.51 -4.92 13.39
N GLN A 329 -14.91 -4.59 14.54
CA GLN A 329 -15.10 -5.34 15.79
C GLN A 329 -16.55 -5.31 16.26
N ASN A 330 -17.28 -4.24 15.95
CA ASN A 330 -18.69 -4.06 16.32
C ASN A 330 -19.65 -4.45 15.19
N LEU A 331 -19.13 -5.06 14.11
CA LEU A 331 -19.92 -5.53 12.96
C LEU A 331 -19.86 -7.05 12.89
N SER A 332 -20.85 -7.63 12.19
CA SER A 332 -20.81 -9.06 11.86
C SER A 332 -19.49 -9.48 11.22
N PRO A 333 -18.97 -10.67 11.52
CA PRO A 333 -17.74 -11.21 10.92
C PRO A 333 -17.73 -11.25 9.40
N GLN A 334 -18.88 -11.25 8.74
CA GLN A 334 -18.99 -11.28 7.29
C GLN A 334 -19.05 -9.88 6.65
N LEU A 335 -19.23 -8.82 7.45
CA LEU A 335 -19.24 -7.46 6.95
C LEU A 335 -17.83 -6.95 6.77
N SER A 336 -17.58 -6.29 5.64
CA SER A 336 -16.34 -5.61 5.34
C SER A 336 -16.56 -4.10 5.18
N ILE A 337 -15.47 -3.34 5.25
CA ILE A 337 -15.45 -1.88 5.15
C ILE A 337 -14.44 -1.51 4.08
N ALA A 338 -14.84 -0.70 3.10
CA ALA A 338 -13.93 -0.08 2.16
C ALA A 338 -13.92 1.44 2.34
N ILE A 339 -12.74 2.05 2.27
CA ILE A 339 -12.55 3.50 2.44
C ILE A 339 -11.61 4.00 1.34
N LEU A 340 -12.00 5.09 0.67
CA LEU A 340 -11.17 5.76 -0.33
C LEU A 340 -11.06 7.24 0.03
N ALA A 341 -9.84 7.75 0.20
CA ALA A 341 -9.57 9.16 0.46
C ALA A 341 -8.80 9.79 -0.72
N VAL A 342 -9.31 10.91 -1.22
CA VAL A 342 -8.81 11.58 -2.42
C VAL A 342 -8.55 13.06 -2.14
N ASP A 343 -7.47 13.59 -2.66
CA ASP A 343 -7.17 15.01 -2.73
C ASP A 343 -7.91 15.59 -3.95
N ASN A 344 -8.82 16.53 -3.71
CA ASN A 344 -9.69 17.08 -4.75
C ASN A 344 -8.93 17.90 -5.81
N GLU A 345 -7.85 18.58 -5.43
CA GLU A 345 -7.10 19.43 -6.34
C GLU A 345 -6.34 18.61 -7.39
N THR A 346 -5.67 17.56 -6.93
CA THR A 346 -4.79 16.75 -7.75
C THR A 346 -5.44 15.47 -8.31
N GLY A 347 -6.54 15.01 -7.73
CA GLY A 347 -7.13 13.71 -8.00
C GLY A 347 -6.31 12.54 -7.44
N GLU A 348 -5.29 12.81 -6.62
CA GLU A 348 -4.44 11.77 -6.04
C GLU A 348 -5.17 11.00 -4.94
N VAL A 349 -5.12 9.69 -5.02
CA VAL A 349 -5.59 8.81 -3.97
C VAL A 349 -4.59 8.82 -2.82
N ARG A 350 -4.98 9.39 -1.69
CA ARG A 350 -4.16 9.49 -0.48
C ARG A 350 -4.22 8.25 0.40
N ALA A 351 -5.34 7.54 0.37
CA ALA A 351 -5.48 6.24 1.02
C ALA A 351 -6.56 5.41 0.32
N SER A 352 -6.37 4.09 0.29
CA SER A 352 -7.30 3.11 -0.28
C SER A 352 -7.33 1.86 0.58
N VAL A 353 -8.42 1.66 1.29
CA VAL A 353 -8.68 0.48 2.13
C VAL A 353 -9.70 -0.37 1.38
N GLY A 354 -9.27 -1.46 0.76
CA GLY A 354 -10.14 -2.35 -0.03
C GLY A 354 -10.96 -3.32 0.82
N GLY A 355 -10.63 -3.50 2.09
CA GLY A 355 -11.32 -4.37 3.04
C GLY A 355 -10.72 -4.23 4.43
N VAL A 356 -11.35 -4.84 5.44
CA VAL A 356 -10.94 -4.75 6.86
C VAL A 356 -9.57 -5.38 7.11
N ASP A 357 -9.38 -6.58 6.56
CA ASP A 357 -8.13 -7.34 6.67
C ASP A 357 -7.95 -8.16 5.38
N TYR A 358 -6.81 -7.99 4.74
CA TYR A 358 -6.47 -8.65 3.47
C TYR A 358 -6.47 -10.18 3.60
N PHE A 359 -6.13 -10.73 4.75
CA PHE A 359 -6.01 -12.18 4.99
C PHE A 359 -7.28 -12.80 5.59
N ALA A 360 -8.30 -12.02 5.92
CA ALA A 360 -9.55 -12.53 6.49
C ALA A 360 -10.41 -13.22 5.44
N ALA A 361 -10.35 -14.53 5.36
CA ALA A 361 -11.10 -15.35 4.39
C ALA A 361 -12.63 -15.21 4.56
N GLU A 362 -13.11 -15.09 5.79
CA GLU A 362 -14.53 -14.93 6.14
C GLU A 362 -15.13 -13.61 5.61
N ARG A 363 -14.28 -12.60 5.35
CA ARG A 363 -14.65 -11.30 4.78
C ARG A 363 -14.30 -11.18 3.30
N ALA A 364 -13.82 -12.27 2.67
CA ALA A 364 -13.21 -12.25 1.34
C ALA A 364 -12.13 -11.16 1.22
N GLY A 365 -11.22 -11.13 2.21
CA GLY A 365 -10.29 -10.03 2.46
C GLY A 365 -9.39 -9.65 1.28
N SER A 366 -9.07 -10.59 0.37
CA SER A 366 -8.28 -10.33 -0.84
C SER A 366 -9.06 -9.58 -1.94
N LEU A 367 -10.39 -9.46 -1.83
CA LEU A 367 -11.20 -8.73 -2.80
C LEU A 367 -11.13 -7.22 -2.54
N ASP A 368 -10.75 -6.46 -3.55
CA ASP A 368 -10.79 -4.99 -3.48
C ASP A 368 -12.23 -4.47 -3.61
N LEU A 369 -12.86 -4.16 -2.47
CA LEU A 369 -14.22 -3.68 -2.42
C LEU A 369 -14.36 -2.20 -2.84
N THR A 370 -13.26 -1.47 -3.03
CA THR A 370 -13.32 -0.14 -3.65
C THR A 370 -13.67 -0.21 -5.13
N ARG A 371 -13.45 -1.36 -5.77
CA ARG A 371 -13.71 -1.64 -7.19
C ARG A 371 -14.90 -2.54 -7.45
N ALA A 372 -15.50 -3.10 -6.41
CA ALA A 372 -16.67 -3.95 -6.56
C ALA A 372 -17.89 -3.14 -6.99
N LEU A 373 -18.62 -3.64 -7.99
CA LEU A 373 -19.89 -3.04 -8.44
C LEU A 373 -20.96 -3.27 -7.39
N ARG A 374 -21.55 -2.19 -6.88
CA ARG A 374 -22.57 -2.21 -5.83
C ARG A 374 -23.68 -1.20 -6.14
N SER A 375 -24.88 -1.43 -5.59
CA SER A 375 -25.97 -0.46 -5.69
C SER A 375 -25.71 0.74 -4.75
N PRO A 376 -25.61 1.97 -5.29
CA PRO A 376 -25.31 3.15 -4.49
C PRO A 376 -26.49 3.66 -3.67
N GLY A 377 -27.72 3.19 -3.96
CA GLY A 377 -28.91 3.71 -3.32
C GLY A 377 -29.00 5.23 -3.45
N SER A 378 -29.35 5.90 -2.37
CA SER A 378 -29.51 7.36 -2.30
C SER A 378 -28.20 8.16 -2.44
N ALA A 379 -27.02 7.54 -2.51
CA ALA A 379 -25.77 8.27 -2.72
C ALA A 379 -25.68 8.90 -4.13
N LEU A 380 -26.57 8.53 -5.06
CA LEU A 380 -26.67 9.18 -6.38
C LEU A 380 -27.51 10.45 -6.39
N LYS A 381 -28.34 10.70 -5.38
CA LYS A 381 -29.26 11.85 -5.38
C LYS A 381 -28.58 13.20 -5.59
N PRO A 382 -27.42 13.52 -4.99
CA PRO A 382 -26.74 14.80 -5.22
C PRO A 382 -26.56 15.13 -6.70
N PHE A 383 -26.33 14.14 -7.55
CA PHE A 383 -26.14 14.34 -9.00
C PHE A 383 -27.46 14.62 -9.74
N ILE A 384 -28.59 14.07 -9.26
CA ILE A 384 -29.91 14.40 -9.78
C ILE A 384 -30.22 15.87 -9.49
N TYR A 385 -29.99 16.31 -8.25
CA TYR A 385 -30.20 17.69 -7.83
C TYR A 385 -29.22 18.64 -8.54
N ALA A 386 -27.95 18.24 -8.65
CA ALA A 386 -26.95 19.01 -9.39
C ALA A 386 -27.39 19.30 -10.84
N LEU A 387 -27.86 18.27 -11.56
CA LEU A 387 -28.34 18.42 -12.93
C LEU A 387 -29.64 19.22 -13.02
N ALA A 388 -30.54 19.10 -12.04
CA ALA A 388 -31.74 19.92 -11.98
C ALA A 388 -31.39 21.41 -11.76
N PHE A 389 -30.40 21.70 -10.93
CA PHE A 389 -29.92 23.06 -10.72
C PHE A 389 -29.16 23.60 -11.95
N ASP A 390 -28.32 22.79 -12.55
CA ASP A 390 -27.52 23.09 -13.74
C ASP A 390 -28.40 23.46 -14.96
N ASN A 391 -29.50 22.71 -15.15
CA ASN A 391 -30.43 22.95 -16.22
C ASN A 391 -31.51 24.04 -15.91
N GLY A 392 -31.42 24.74 -14.77
CA GLY A 392 -32.43 25.73 -14.35
C GLY A 392 -33.82 25.16 -14.09
N ILE A 393 -33.91 23.83 -13.89
CA ILE A 393 -35.20 23.15 -13.58
C ILE A 393 -35.63 23.45 -12.15
N ALA A 394 -34.68 23.53 -11.24
CA ALA A 394 -34.90 23.80 -9.83
C ALA A 394 -33.75 24.68 -9.23
N HIS A 395 -34.06 25.21 -8.07
CA HIS A 395 -33.11 25.90 -7.18
C HIS A 395 -33.17 25.20 -5.79
N PRO A 396 -32.18 25.31 -4.92
CA PRO A 396 -32.28 24.73 -3.56
C PRO A 396 -33.58 25.05 -2.81
N GLU A 397 -34.12 26.24 -3.02
CA GLU A 397 -35.37 26.68 -2.36
C GLU A 397 -36.63 26.44 -3.21
N THR A 398 -36.54 25.74 -4.36
CA THR A 398 -37.71 25.32 -5.13
C THR A 398 -38.53 24.35 -4.31
N MET A 399 -39.85 24.57 -4.27
CA MET A 399 -40.80 23.72 -3.58
C MET A 399 -41.13 22.49 -4.43
N LEU A 400 -40.95 21.30 -3.86
CA LEU A 400 -41.22 19.98 -4.42
C LEU A 400 -42.35 19.31 -3.64
N GLU A 401 -43.06 18.41 -4.30
CA GLU A 401 -44.15 17.64 -3.68
C GLU A 401 -43.61 16.29 -3.14
N ASP A 402 -43.72 16.09 -1.84
CA ASP A 402 -43.45 14.80 -1.20
C ASP A 402 -44.76 14.17 -0.74
N ARG A 403 -45.44 13.51 -1.68
CA ARG A 403 -46.70 12.78 -1.49
C ARG A 403 -46.74 11.52 -2.34
N PRO A 404 -47.62 10.56 -2.06
CA PRO A 404 -47.79 9.38 -2.90
C PRO A 404 -48.01 9.77 -4.36
N THR A 405 -47.07 9.44 -5.23
CA THR A 405 -47.10 9.80 -6.66
C THR A 405 -46.79 8.58 -7.50
N ARG A 406 -47.51 8.43 -8.59
CA ARG A 406 -47.37 7.31 -9.56
C ARG A 406 -46.79 7.82 -10.87
N TYR A 407 -45.79 7.13 -11.39
CA TYR A 407 -45.18 7.33 -12.70
C TYR A 407 -45.34 6.05 -13.53
N GLY A 408 -46.45 5.95 -14.28
CA GLY A 408 -46.82 4.70 -14.95
C GLY A 408 -47.02 3.55 -13.95
N SER A 409 -46.23 2.49 -14.05
CA SER A 409 -46.24 1.37 -13.09
C SER A 409 -45.34 1.60 -11.86
N TYR A 410 -44.51 2.64 -11.84
CA TYR A 410 -43.56 2.91 -10.76
C TYR A 410 -44.17 3.86 -9.72
N VAL A 411 -44.12 3.44 -8.46
CA VAL A 411 -44.55 4.23 -7.30
C VAL A 411 -43.40 4.32 -6.30
N PRO A 412 -42.68 5.46 -6.27
CA PRO A 412 -41.62 5.66 -5.28
C PRO A 412 -42.19 5.84 -3.88
N GLU A 413 -41.56 5.22 -2.89
CA GLU A 413 -41.88 5.38 -1.48
C GLU A 413 -40.66 5.92 -0.74
N ASN A 414 -40.86 6.78 0.29
CA ASN A 414 -39.79 7.22 1.18
C ASN A 414 -39.32 6.06 2.08
N PHE A 415 -38.08 6.13 2.54
CA PHE A 415 -37.49 5.05 3.31
C PHE A 415 -38.21 4.75 4.62
N ASP A 416 -38.75 5.81 5.28
CA ASP A 416 -39.54 5.74 6.50
C ASP A 416 -41.06 5.60 6.27
N MET A 417 -41.47 5.48 4.99
CA MET A 417 -42.88 5.38 4.56
C MET A 417 -43.74 6.61 4.98
N THR A 418 -43.12 7.74 5.30
CA THR A 418 -43.79 8.99 5.62
C THR A 418 -43.62 10.00 4.49
N PHE A 419 -44.52 10.99 4.44
CA PHE A 419 -44.49 12.06 3.46
C PHE A 419 -44.53 13.42 4.14
N GLN A 420 -43.76 14.38 3.65
CA GLN A 420 -43.57 15.70 4.24
C GLN A 420 -44.52 16.76 3.66
N GLY A 421 -45.24 16.43 2.57
CA GLY A 421 -46.05 17.42 1.82
C GLY A 421 -45.15 18.30 0.95
N MET A 422 -45.35 19.63 1.02
CA MET A 422 -44.52 20.58 0.31
C MET A 422 -43.19 20.78 1.04
N VAL A 423 -42.08 20.57 0.34
CA VAL A 423 -40.74 20.61 0.92
C VAL A 423 -39.76 21.28 -0.06
N SER A 424 -38.84 22.13 0.42
CA SER A 424 -37.80 22.68 -0.46
C SER A 424 -36.85 21.59 -0.97
N ALA A 425 -36.29 21.77 -2.16
CA ALA A 425 -35.29 20.88 -2.74
C ALA A 425 -34.10 20.67 -1.80
N ARG A 426 -33.65 21.74 -1.12
CA ARG A 426 -32.65 21.70 -0.05
C ARG A 426 -33.03 20.68 1.04
N ARG A 427 -34.19 20.85 1.61
CA ARG A 427 -34.64 19.99 2.72
C ARG A 427 -34.88 18.55 2.26
N ALA A 428 -35.41 18.37 1.06
CA ALA A 428 -35.64 17.06 0.48
C ALA A 428 -34.31 16.27 0.28
N LEU A 429 -33.24 16.94 -0.20
CA LEU A 429 -31.93 16.33 -0.35
C LEU A 429 -31.27 16.02 1.01
N GLN A 430 -31.36 16.93 1.98
CA GLN A 430 -30.84 16.75 3.35
C GLN A 430 -31.49 15.56 4.06
N LEU A 431 -32.81 15.41 3.93
CA LEU A 431 -33.58 14.28 4.48
C LEU A 431 -33.50 13.03 3.61
N SER A 432 -32.92 13.13 2.41
CA SER A 432 -32.82 12.02 1.48
C SER A 432 -34.18 11.45 1.00
N LEU A 433 -35.20 12.29 0.88
CA LEU A 433 -36.52 11.86 0.43
C LEU A 433 -36.44 11.24 -0.97
N ASN A 434 -37.23 10.19 -1.20
CA ASN A 434 -37.21 9.46 -2.46
C ASN A 434 -38.14 10.11 -3.51
N VAL A 435 -39.32 10.48 -3.10
CA VAL A 435 -40.34 11.01 -4.03
C VAL A 435 -39.87 12.30 -4.70
N PRO A 436 -39.36 13.32 -3.96
CA PRO A 436 -38.83 14.54 -4.59
C PRO A 436 -37.63 14.29 -5.49
N ALA A 437 -36.76 13.31 -5.14
CA ALA A 437 -35.61 12.95 -6.00
C ALA A 437 -36.08 12.31 -7.33
N VAL A 438 -37.09 11.45 -7.28
CA VAL A 438 -37.69 10.84 -8.48
C VAL A 438 -38.44 11.89 -9.31
N GLU A 439 -39.10 12.83 -8.68
CA GLU A 439 -39.73 13.95 -9.34
C GLU A 439 -38.76 14.78 -10.15
N LEU A 440 -37.63 15.19 -9.53
CA LEU A 440 -36.53 15.89 -10.22
C LEU A 440 -35.92 15.04 -11.34
N LEU A 441 -35.68 13.74 -11.11
CA LEU A 441 -35.13 12.85 -12.13
C LEU A 441 -36.09 12.70 -13.33
N SER A 442 -37.39 12.71 -13.09
CA SER A 442 -38.40 12.71 -14.16
C SER A 442 -38.28 13.97 -15.03
N ALA A 443 -38.04 15.13 -14.42
CA ALA A 443 -37.84 16.40 -15.12
C ALA A 443 -36.48 16.48 -15.85
N VAL A 444 -35.42 15.97 -15.27
CA VAL A 444 -34.08 15.89 -15.87
C VAL A 444 -34.03 14.88 -17.01
N GLY A 445 -34.73 13.77 -16.86
CA GLY A 445 -34.71 12.61 -17.74
C GLY A 445 -33.67 11.56 -17.37
N PRO A 446 -34.05 10.28 -17.12
CA PRO A 446 -33.15 9.23 -16.70
C PRO A 446 -31.98 8.96 -17.67
N GLN A 447 -32.25 9.06 -18.99
CA GLN A 447 -31.24 8.88 -20.02
C GLN A 447 -30.14 9.97 -19.94
N ARG A 448 -30.57 11.25 -19.86
CA ARG A 448 -29.66 12.39 -19.73
C ARG A 448 -28.82 12.27 -18.45
N PHE A 449 -29.44 11.87 -17.35
CA PHE A 449 -28.75 11.62 -16.09
C PHE A 449 -27.63 10.58 -16.25
N LEU A 450 -27.92 9.41 -16.82
CA LEU A 450 -26.94 8.34 -17.03
C LEU A 450 -25.84 8.73 -18.01
N SER A 451 -26.19 9.41 -19.12
CA SER A 451 -25.20 9.90 -20.08
C SER A 451 -24.22 10.84 -19.39
N ARG A 452 -24.73 11.82 -18.64
CA ARG A 452 -23.85 12.78 -17.93
C ARG A 452 -22.88 12.11 -16.94
N LEU A 453 -23.34 11.09 -16.20
CA LEU A 453 -22.46 10.35 -15.29
C LEU A 453 -21.40 9.54 -16.06
N ARG A 454 -21.75 8.95 -17.21
CA ARG A 454 -20.78 8.24 -18.08
C ARG A 454 -19.79 9.20 -18.72
N ASP A 455 -20.25 10.32 -19.23
CA ASP A 455 -19.41 11.40 -19.80
C ASP A 455 -18.43 11.94 -18.75
N ALA A 456 -18.85 11.97 -17.48
CA ALA A 456 -17.99 12.26 -16.33
C ALA A 456 -17.00 11.11 -16.01
N GLY A 457 -17.03 10.01 -16.75
CA GLY A 457 -16.12 8.88 -16.68
C GLY A 457 -16.46 7.82 -15.63
N ALA A 458 -17.71 7.78 -15.13
CA ALA A 458 -18.14 6.71 -14.22
C ALA A 458 -18.53 5.46 -15.00
N ALA A 459 -17.97 4.31 -14.63
CA ALA A 459 -18.34 3.01 -15.15
C ALA A 459 -19.64 2.54 -14.46
N ILE A 460 -20.75 2.63 -15.19
CA ILE A 460 -22.09 2.29 -14.69
C ILE A 460 -22.55 0.98 -15.29
N ALA A 461 -22.85 0.00 -14.45
CA ALA A 461 -23.44 -1.27 -14.83
C ALA A 461 -24.98 -1.22 -14.68
N MET A 462 -25.69 -1.56 -15.74
CA MET A 462 -27.16 -1.69 -15.70
C MET A 462 -27.56 -3.16 -15.50
N PRO A 463 -28.67 -3.45 -14.83
CA PRO A 463 -29.20 -4.81 -14.74
C PRO A 463 -29.44 -5.41 -16.16
N LYS A 464 -29.04 -6.68 -16.33
CA LYS A 464 -29.14 -7.36 -17.65
C LYS A 464 -30.56 -7.54 -18.18
N GLU A 465 -31.55 -7.57 -17.31
CA GLU A 465 -32.97 -7.83 -17.63
C GLU A 465 -33.81 -6.54 -17.78
N GLY A 466 -33.17 -5.36 -17.70
CA GLY A 466 -33.84 -4.07 -17.76
C GLY A 466 -33.98 -3.56 -19.20
N GLY A 467 -35.16 -3.10 -19.57
CA GLY A 467 -35.41 -2.27 -20.76
C GLY A 467 -34.72 -0.91 -20.68
N ALA A 468 -35.28 0.13 -21.32
CA ALA A 468 -34.75 1.49 -21.21
C ALA A 468 -34.67 1.94 -19.74
N PRO A 469 -33.58 2.71 -19.33
CA PRO A 469 -33.41 3.17 -17.97
C PRO A 469 -34.63 3.92 -17.45
N GLY A 470 -35.27 3.37 -16.41
CA GLY A 470 -36.41 3.97 -15.74
C GLY A 470 -36.01 4.87 -14.56
N LEU A 471 -37.01 5.44 -13.88
CA LEU A 471 -36.85 6.32 -12.73
C LEU A 471 -36.18 5.62 -11.52
N ALA A 472 -36.19 4.29 -11.47
CA ALA A 472 -35.54 3.51 -10.41
C ALA A 472 -34.01 3.72 -10.35
N VAL A 473 -33.36 4.16 -11.44
CA VAL A 473 -31.91 4.47 -11.46
C VAL A 473 -31.54 5.54 -10.43
N GLY A 474 -32.43 6.51 -10.16
CA GLY A 474 -32.19 7.56 -9.16
C GLY A 474 -32.17 7.08 -7.70
N LEU A 475 -32.68 5.88 -7.45
CA LEU A 475 -32.67 5.24 -6.14
C LEU A 475 -31.70 4.05 -6.05
N GLY A 476 -30.77 3.96 -6.99
CA GLY A 476 -29.72 2.94 -6.99
C GLY A 476 -30.03 1.70 -7.84
N GLY A 477 -30.95 1.80 -8.83
CA GLY A 477 -31.23 0.73 -9.81
C GLY A 477 -30.11 0.53 -10.84
N LEU A 478 -28.83 0.68 -10.41
CA LEU A 478 -27.61 0.49 -11.20
C LEU A 478 -26.47 0.05 -10.29
N GLY A 479 -25.39 -0.46 -10.88
CA GLY A 479 -24.14 -0.77 -10.18
C GLY A 479 -23.08 0.28 -10.46
N ILE A 480 -22.36 0.70 -9.42
CA ILE A 480 -21.22 1.62 -9.48
C ILE A 480 -20.15 1.18 -8.47
N THR A 481 -18.88 1.49 -8.71
CA THR A 481 -17.79 1.24 -7.76
C THR A 481 -17.67 2.38 -6.75
N LEU A 482 -17.03 2.10 -5.58
CA LEU A 482 -16.69 3.17 -4.63
C LEU A 482 -15.73 4.19 -5.26
N GLN A 483 -14.81 3.72 -6.12
CA GLN A 483 -13.87 4.59 -6.82
C GLN A 483 -14.62 5.57 -7.75
N ASP A 484 -15.51 5.07 -8.59
CA ASP A 484 -16.27 5.92 -9.53
C ASP A 484 -17.21 6.87 -8.80
N LEU A 485 -17.91 6.38 -7.77
CA LEU A 485 -18.79 7.23 -6.97
C LEU A 485 -18.00 8.34 -6.28
N THR A 486 -16.87 8.01 -5.65
CA THR A 486 -15.99 9.00 -4.99
C THR A 486 -15.46 10.01 -6.00
N ARG A 487 -15.07 9.57 -7.20
CA ARG A 487 -14.62 10.45 -8.29
C ARG A 487 -15.70 11.45 -8.71
N LEU A 488 -16.95 11.03 -8.80
CA LEU A 488 -18.06 11.94 -9.09
C LEU A 488 -18.23 13.02 -8.00
N TYR A 489 -18.06 12.64 -6.72
CA TYR A 489 -18.07 13.61 -5.61
C TYR A 489 -16.86 14.54 -5.62
N VAL A 490 -15.69 14.07 -6.02
CA VAL A 490 -14.52 14.93 -6.30
C VAL A 490 -14.89 16.00 -7.34
N GLY A 491 -15.64 15.63 -8.39
CA GLY A 491 -16.16 16.58 -9.36
C GLY A 491 -17.03 17.66 -8.74
N LEU A 492 -17.95 17.32 -7.83
CA LEU A 492 -18.73 18.31 -7.08
C LEU A 492 -17.85 19.23 -6.23
N ALA A 493 -16.87 18.67 -5.51
CA ALA A 493 -15.95 19.43 -4.67
C ALA A 493 -15.09 20.43 -5.48
N ARG A 494 -14.85 20.13 -6.76
CA ARG A 494 -14.10 20.95 -7.72
C ARG A 494 -14.96 21.94 -8.50
N GLY A 495 -16.18 22.21 -8.06
CA GLY A 495 -17.11 23.08 -8.80
C GLY A 495 -17.57 22.47 -10.12
N GLY A 496 -17.75 21.17 -10.16
CA GLY A 496 -18.24 20.42 -11.32
C GLY A 496 -17.17 19.93 -12.30
N GLY A 497 -15.91 20.35 -12.16
CA GLY A 497 -14.80 19.93 -13.01
C GLY A 497 -14.31 18.51 -12.65
N MET A 498 -14.32 17.60 -13.63
CA MET A 498 -13.88 16.23 -13.41
C MET A 498 -12.35 16.08 -13.46
N THR A 499 -11.84 15.10 -12.74
CA THR A 499 -10.43 14.68 -12.78
C THR A 499 -10.34 13.16 -12.69
N ALA A 500 -9.28 12.59 -13.24
CA ALA A 500 -8.99 11.18 -13.06
C ALA A 500 -8.42 10.92 -11.66
N LEU A 501 -8.80 9.80 -11.04
CA LEU A 501 -8.14 9.34 -9.84
C LEU A 501 -6.75 8.81 -10.21
N ARG A 502 -5.73 9.26 -9.49
CA ARG A 502 -4.33 8.88 -9.68
C ARG A 502 -3.82 8.13 -8.46
N VAL A 503 -3.29 6.96 -8.68
CA VAL A 503 -2.70 6.11 -7.65
C VAL A 503 -1.18 6.09 -7.76
N ARG A 504 -0.63 6.19 -8.98
CA ARG A 504 0.81 6.25 -9.24
C ARG A 504 1.29 7.70 -9.21
N ASP A 505 2.45 7.92 -8.61
CA ASP A 505 3.12 9.22 -8.66
C ASP A 505 3.62 9.47 -10.10
N GLY A 506 3.12 10.53 -10.75
CA GLY A 506 3.54 10.93 -12.09
C GLY A 506 4.98 11.46 -12.15
N ASN A 507 5.59 11.79 -11.02
CA ASN A 507 7.00 12.12 -10.87
C ASN A 507 7.80 10.87 -10.48
N CYS A 508 8.05 9.96 -11.40
CA CYS A 508 9.00 8.88 -11.19
C CYS A 508 10.43 9.42 -11.32
N PRO A 509 11.19 9.66 -10.23
CA PRO A 509 12.64 9.73 -10.36
C PRO A 509 13.11 8.34 -10.77
N ARG A 510 13.87 8.25 -11.86
CA ARG A 510 14.56 7.02 -12.26
C ARG A 510 15.18 6.37 -11.02
N ALA A 511 14.75 5.18 -10.66
CA ALA A 511 15.56 4.31 -9.82
C ALA A 511 16.84 4.07 -10.63
N VAL A 512 17.93 4.70 -10.24
CA VAL A 512 19.26 4.42 -10.81
C VAL A 512 19.60 3.01 -10.37
N ILE A 513 19.36 2.03 -11.25
CA ILE A 513 19.83 0.67 -11.05
C ILE A 513 21.31 0.68 -11.39
N PRO A 514 22.23 0.47 -10.43
CA PRO A 514 23.64 0.36 -10.77
C PRO A 514 23.84 -0.82 -11.73
N GLY A 515 24.24 -0.55 -12.98
CA GLY A 515 24.66 -1.57 -13.94
C GLY A 515 23.90 -1.68 -15.25
N ASP A 516 22.77 -1.01 -15.45
CA ASP A 516 22.06 -1.09 -16.73
C ASP A 516 22.37 0.13 -17.62
N ARG A 517 23.19 -0.09 -18.68
CA ARG A 517 23.49 0.91 -19.72
C ARG A 517 22.50 0.86 -20.90
N ARG A 518 21.43 0.13 -20.81
CA ARG A 518 20.37 0.20 -21.83
C ARG A 518 19.46 1.37 -21.50
N GLU A 519 19.50 2.38 -22.33
CA GLU A 519 18.48 3.43 -22.42
C GLU A 519 17.13 2.78 -22.74
N THR A 520 16.42 2.35 -21.71
CA THR A 520 14.99 2.08 -21.83
C THR A 520 14.29 3.43 -21.87
N ARG A 521 13.71 3.75 -23.01
CA ARG A 521 12.82 4.91 -23.19
C ARG A 521 11.78 4.87 -22.09
N ASN A 522 11.82 5.88 -21.23
CA ASN A 522 10.93 6.06 -20.11
C ASN A 522 9.51 6.40 -20.65
N PRO A 523 8.49 5.56 -20.42
CA PRO A 523 7.12 5.87 -20.88
C PRO A 523 6.53 7.14 -20.26
N CYS A 524 7.13 7.64 -19.16
CA CYS A 524 6.67 8.84 -18.46
C CYS A 524 7.21 10.17 -19.06
N LEU A 525 8.13 10.15 -20.03
CA LEU A 525 8.74 11.37 -20.59
C LEU A 525 8.17 11.81 -21.94
N ASN A 526 7.05 11.28 -22.40
CA ASN A 526 6.49 11.66 -23.69
C ASN A 526 5.29 12.62 -23.58
N ARG A 527 5.38 13.68 -22.77
CA ARG A 527 4.41 14.79 -22.80
C ARG A 527 5.00 16.14 -22.37
N SER A 528 6.11 16.54 -22.98
CA SER A 528 6.44 17.97 -23.11
C SER A 528 7.68 18.13 -24.00
N GLY A 529 7.46 18.37 -25.27
CA GLY A 529 8.51 18.68 -26.24
C GLY A 529 8.01 18.45 -27.65
N MET A 530 7.17 19.35 -28.17
CA MET A 530 6.96 19.46 -29.59
C MET A 530 8.25 20.02 -30.24
N ASP A 531 8.88 19.18 -31.03
CA ASP A 531 9.84 19.59 -32.00
C ASP A 531 9.09 19.96 -33.30
N PRO A 532 9.21 21.19 -33.83
CA PRO A 532 8.49 21.61 -35.03
C PRO A 532 9.29 21.21 -36.26
N GLY A 533 9.05 20.01 -36.78
CA GLY A 533 9.66 19.66 -38.07
C GLY A 533 9.72 18.18 -38.38
N SER A 534 8.62 17.52 -38.59
CA SER A 534 8.58 16.39 -39.51
C SER A 534 7.19 16.16 -40.09
N THR A 535 7.15 16.30 -41.40
CA THR A 535 6.01 16.09 -42.29
C THR A 535 5.45 14.68 -42.27
N LEU A 536 4.13 14.63 -42.26
CA LEU A 536 3.19 13.59 -42.65
C LEU A 536 3.72 12.45 -43.54
N ARG A 537 3.50 11.18 -43.09
CA ARG A 537 2.94 10.13 -43.98
C ARG A 537 2.23 9.05 -43.14
N SER A 538 0.96 8.96 -43.46
CA SER A 538 -0.04 7.88 -43.36
C SER A 538 0.35 6.52 -42.74
N ALA A 539 -0.35 6.12 -41.68
CA ALA A 539 -0.94 4.77 -41.57
C ALA A 539 -2.26 4.85 -40.76
N ARG A 540 -3.27 4.25 -41.34
CA ARG A 540 -4.56 3.88 -40.77
C ARG A 540 -4.32 3.10 -39.47
N ASP A 541 -5.04 3.28 -38.39
CA ASP A 541 -6.43 3.06 -38.07
C ASP A 541 -6.54 2.66 -36.61
N ASP A 542 -7.64 2.94 -36.02
CA ASP A 542 -8.22 2.58 -34.75
C ASP A 542 -8.08 3.66 -33.64
N GLY A 543 -8.95 4.58 -33.83
CA GLY A 543 -9.72 5.52 -33.02
C GLY A 543 -9.58 5.49 -31.49
N VAL A 544 -8.40 5.79 -30.94
CA VAL A 544 -8.29 6.38 -29.59
C VAL A 544 -7.72 7.77 -29.73
N VAL A 545 -8.59 8.77 -29.85
CA VAL A 545 -8.22 10.19 -29.79
C VAL A 545 -7.71 10.49 -28.37
N PRO A 546 -6.44 10.92 -28.16
CA PRO A 546 -6.04 11.44 -26.87
C PRO A 546 -6.77 12.76 -26.63
N LEU A 547 -7.65 12.78 -25.65
CA LEU A 547 -8.33 13.98 -25.18
C LEU A 547 -7.26 14.97 -24.69
N ASN A 548 -7.15 16.12 -25.38
CA ASN A 548 -6.37 17.25 -24.93
C ASN A 548 -6.82 17.70 -23.54
N GLU A 549 -5.89 17.96 -22.63
CA GLU A 549 -6.13 18.44 -21.25
C GLU A 549 -6.88 19.77 -21.14
N THR A 550 -7.27 20.39 -22.24
CA THR A 550 -7.98 21.67 -22.28
C THR A 550 -9.50 21.57 -22.30
N ASP A 551 -10.08 20.36 -22.50
CA ASP A 551 -11.51 20.09 -22.32
C ASP A 551 -11.71 19.14 -21.13
N ALA A 552 -11.50 19.65 -19.91
CA ALA A 552 -11.87 18.95 -18.70
C ALA A 552 -13.39 18.69 -18.74
N THR A 553 -13.79 17.43 -18.94
CA THR A 553 -15.21 17.04 -18.95
C THR A 553 -15.86 17.57 -17.67
N ARG A 554 -16.88 18.39 -17.84
CA ARG A 554 -17.58 19.01 -16.72
C ARG A 554 -18.84 18.20 -16.38
N LEU A 555 -19.00 17.83 -15.11
CA LEU A 555 -20.20 17.18 -14.62
C LEU A 555 -21.37 18.14 -14.60
N VAL A 556 -21.20 19.32 -13.99
CA VAL A 556 -22.16 20.42 -13.87
C VAL A 556 -21.42 21.76 -13.75
N ASP A 557 -22.12 22.87 -13.84
CA ASP A 557 -21.56 24.20 -13.63
C ASP A 557 -21.18 24.46 -12.16
N PRO A 558 -20.23 25.39 -11.89
CA PRO A 558 -19.78 25.72 -10.54
C PRO A 558 -20.88 26.13 -9.59
N VAL A 559 -21.90 26.86 -10.07
CA VAL A 559 -23.06 27.30 -9.28
C VAL A 559 -23.88 26.08 -8.82
N ALA A 560 -24.18 25.18 -9.74
CA ALA A 560 -24.93 23.95 -9.42
C ALA A 560 -24.17 23.04 -8.44
N ALA A 561 -22.85 22.88 -8.65
CA ALA A 561 -22.00 22.12 -7.72
C ALA A 561 -21.98 22.76 -6.33
N TRP A 562 -21.88 24.09 -6.26
CA TRP A 562 -21.91 24.82 -4.97
C TRP A 562 -23.26 24.69 -4.28
N TYR A 563 -24.39 24.81 -5.00
CA TYR A 563 -25.73 24.60 -4.43
C TYR A 563 -25.85 23.22 -3.78
N VAL A 564 -25.31 22.19 -4.41
CA VAL A 564 -25.33 20.84 -3.83
C VAL A 564 -24.44 20.75 -2.61
N ALA A 565 -23.23 21.29 -2.66
CA ALA A 565 -22.30 21.29 -1.53
C ALA A 565 -22.88 22.04 -0.33
N ASP A 566 -23.40 23.26 -0.54
CA ASP A 566 -24.06 24.07 0.46
C ASP A 566 -25.29 23.36 1.08
N THR A 567 -26.10 22.73 0.24
CA THR A 567 -27.25 21.93 0.70
C THR A 567 -26.80 20.76 1.59
N LEU A 568 -25.77 20.03 1.17
CA LEU A 568 -25.28 18.86 1.90
C LEU A 568 -24.56 19.19 3.21
N LEU A 569 -23.98 20.40 3.35
CA LEU A 569 -23.46 20.88 4.64
C LEU A 569 -24.52 20.91 5.74
N GLY A 570 -25.79 21.16 5.37
CA GLY A 570 -26.94 21.14 6.28
C GLY A 570 -27.53 19.74 6.52
N ALA A 571 -26.94 18.67 6.01
CA ALA A 571 -27.40 17.31 6.28
C ALA A 571 -27.23 16.95 7.77
N PRO A 572 -28.20 16.24 8.40
CA PRO A 572 -28.11 15.89 9.82
C PRO A 572 -26.89 15.02 10.12
N ALA A 573 -25.92 15.55 10.85
CA ALA A 573 -24.69 14.86 11.21
C ALA A 573 -24.93 13.65 12.14
N PRO A 574 -24.03 12.64 12.17
CA PRO A 574 -24.02 11.59 13.18
C PRO A 574 -23.84 12.18 14.60
N LEU A 575 -24.23 11.39 15.61
CA LEU A 575 -23.98 11.75 17.01
C LEU A 575 -22.47 11.99 17.22
N ASN A 576 -22.15 13.04 17.99
CA ASN A 576 -20.78 13.47 18.31
C ASN A 576 -19.95 14.01 17.12
N ALA A 577 -20.56 14.24 15.95
CA ALA A 577 -19.93 14.91 14.84
C ALA A 577 -20.27 16.40 14.80
N VAL A 578 -19.33 17.24 14.37
CA VAL A 578 -19.57 18.68 14.20
C VAL A 578 -20.34 18.89 12.90
N PRO A 579 -21.58 19.42 12.96
CA PRO A 579 -22.37 19.67 11.76
C PRO A 579 -21.81 20.84 10.94
N GLY A 580 -22.18 20.92 9.65
CA GLY A 580 -21.86 22.07 8.78
C GLY A 580 -20.42 22.16 8.30
N ARG A 581 -19.55 21.16 8.56
CA ARG A 581 -18.15 21.18 8.15
C ARG A 581 -17.84 20.31 6.94
N ILE A 582 -18.61 19.23 6.74
CA ILE A 582 -18.44 18.25 5.68
C ILE A 582 -19.75 18.14 4.93
N ALA A 583 -19.73 18.40 3.63
CA ALA A 583 -20.84 18.12 2.74
C ALA A 583 -20.89 16.61 2.50
N TYR A 584 -21.97 15.93 2.89
CA TYR A 584 -22.02 14.48 2.78
C TYR A 584 -23.37 13.92 2.43
N LYS A 585 -23.39 12.72 1.84
CA LYS A 585 -24.57 11.97 1.53
C LYS A 585 -24.42 10.50 1.87
N THR A 586 -25.45 9.96 2.48
CA THR A 586 -25.56 8.51 2.73
C THR A 586 -26.34 7.82 1.62
N GLY A 587 -26.05 6.54 1.42
CA GLY A 587 -26.80 5.62 0.58
C GLY A 587 -27.09 4.33 1.33
N THR A 588 -28.23 3.74 1.04
CA THR A 588 -28.61 2.40 1.49
C THR A 588 -29.23 1.71 0.29
N SER A 589 -28.68 0.57 -0.14
CA SER A 589 -29.27 -0.17 -1.25
C SER A 589 -30.57 -0.88 -0.84
N TYR A 590 -31.41 -1.14 -1.82
CA TYR A 590 -32.61 -1.92 -1.59
C TYR A 590 -32.26 -3.32 -1.05
N GLY A 591 -32.96 -3.74 -0.01
CA GLY A 591 -32.69 -5.01 0.69
C GLY A 591 -31.50 -4.99 1.64
N TYR A 592 -30.99 -3.82 2.06
CA TYR A 592 -29.95 -3.68 3.09
C TYR A 592 -28.64 -4.44 2.77
N ARG A 593 -28.19 -4.37 1.52
CA ARG A 593 -26.94 -5.06 1.07
C ARG A 593 -25.73 -4.16 1.19
N ASP A 594 -25.92 -2.86 0.94
CA ASP A 594 -24.86 -1.87 0.86
C ASP A 594 -25.21 -0.64 1.68
N ALA A 595 -24.30 -0.22 2.55
CA ALA A 595 -24.36 1.03 3.29
C ALA A 595 -23.24 1.95 2.83
N TRP A 596 -23.58 3.17 2.41
CA TRP A 596 -22.66 4.14 1.86
C TRP A 596 -22.66 5.42 2.65
N ALA A 597 -21.51 6.07 2.68
CA ALA A 597 -21.39 7.48 3.02
C ALA A 597 -20.26 8.08 2.20
N VAL A 598 -20.55 9.12 1.43
CA VAL A 598 -19.53 9.90 0.72
C VAL A 598 -19.62 11.33 1.18
N GLY A 599 -18.48 11.88 1.58
CA GLY A 599 -18.41 13.25 2.07
C GLY A 599 -17.20 13.97 1.49
N PHE A 600 -17.29 15.29 1.43
CA PHE A 600 -16.24 16.13 0.90
C PHE A 600 -16.22 17.50 1.56
N ASP A 601 -15.05 18.07 1.62
CA ASP A 601 -14.79 19.50 1.81
C ASP A 601 -14.14 20.05 0.53
N ARG A 602 -13.66 21.27 0.53
CA ARG A 602 -12.98 21.85 -0.63
C ARG A 602 -11.71 21.06 -1.04
N ARG A 603 -11.03 20.41 -0.10
CA ARG A 603 -9.72 19.80 -0.32
C ARG A 603 -9.75 18.28 -0.47
N HIS A 604 -10.61 17.62 0.29
CA HIS A 604 -10.64 16.17 0.33
C HIS A 604 -12.03 15.62 0.07
N THR A 605 -12.08 14.47 -0.56
CA THR A 605 -13.27 13.63 -0.68
C THR A 605 -12.97 12.26 -0.10
N ILE A 606 -13.85 11.77 0.79
CA ILE A 606 -13.77 10.42 1.34
C ILE A 606 -15.04 9.67 1.01
N GLY A 607 -14.89 8.48 0.43
CA GLY A 607 -15.94 7.51 0.23
C GLY A 607 -15.81 6.34 1.20
N VAL A 608 -16.92 5.91 1.77
CA VAL A 608 -17.02 4.74 2.67
C VAL A 608 -18.13 3.83 2.18
N TRP A 609 -17.83 2.55 2.10
CA TRP A 609 -18.77 1.48 1.86
C TRP A 609 -18.68 0.44 2.96
N VAL A 610 -19.84 -0.09 3.38
CA VAL A 610 -19.95 -1.21 4.32
C VAL A 610 -20.96 -2.20 3.78
N GLY A 611 -20.60 -3.47 3.76
CA GLY A 611 -21.46 -4.55 3.24
C GLY A 611 -20.78 -5.90 3.26
N ARG A 612 -21.45 -6.90 2.69
CA ARG A 612 -20.89 -8.23 2.50
C ARG A 612 -20.24 -8.34 1.12
N ALA A 613 -19.10 -9.00 1.06
CA ALA A 613 -18.41 -9.24 -0.22
C ALA A 613 -19.24 -10.05 -1.21
N ASP A 614 -20.05 -10.99 -0.73
CA ASP A 614 -20.97 -11.83 -1.50
C ASP A 614 -22.29 -11.16 -1.86
N ASN A 615 -22.46 -9.86 -1.55
CA ASN A 615 -23.67 -9.08 -1.78
C ASN A 615 -24.92 -9.59 -1.02
N GLY A 616 -24.72 -10.33 0.08
CA GLY A 616 -25.79 -10.80 0.96
C GLY A 616 -26.49 -9.65 1.67
N ALA A 617 -27.80 -9.77 1.89
CA ALA A 617 -28.58 -8.81 2.66
C ALA A 617 -28.24 -8.88 4.15
N VAL A 618 -28.11 -7.72 4.79
CA VAL A 618 -27.88 -7.59 6.23
C VAL A 618 -28.93 -6.67 6.84
N PRO A 619 -29.94 -7.20 7.50
CA PRO A 619 -30.98 -6.39 8.12
C PRO A 619 -30.44 -5.29 9.01
N GLY A 620 -30.95 -4.06 8.86
CA GLY A 620 -30.50 -2.91 9.62
C GLY A 620 -29.20 -2.26 9.12
N LEU A 621 -28.61 -2.73 8.03
CA LEU A 621 -27.44 -2.09 7.41
C LEU A 621 -27.85 -0.80 6.69
N VAL A 622 -27.81 0.31 7.44
CA VAL A 622 -28.22 1.64 6.95
C VAL A 622 -27.02 2.57 6.90
N GLY A 623 -26.83 3.25 5.76
CA GLY A 623 -25.67 4.13 5.54
C GLY A 623 -25.51 5.21 6.59
N ARG A 624 -26.60 5.79 7.07
CA ARG A 624 -26.57 6.82 8.14
C ARG A 624 -26.08 6.27 9.48
N VAL A 625 -26.42 5.02 9.79
CA VAL A 625 -26.09 4.38 11.08
C VAL A 625 -24.70 3.80 11.08
N VAL A 626 -24.30 3.16 9.97
CA VAL A 626 -23.04 2.37 9.92
C VAL A 626 -21.92 3.11 9.18
N ALA A 627 -22.18 3.64 7.98
CA ALA A 627 -21.13 4.22 7.16
C ALA A 627 -20.83 5.69 7.49
N ALA A 628 -21.84 6.50 7.88
CA ALA A 628 -21.61 7.90 8.17
C ALA A 628 -20.69 8.13 9.38
N PRO A 629 -20.81 7.43 10.53
CA PRO A 629 -19.84 7.58 11.62
C PRO A 629 -18.40 7.26 11.20
N ILE A 630 -18.19 6.24 10.35
CA ILE A 630 -16.87 5.88 9.81
C ILE A 630 -16.33 7.02 8.93
N LEU A 631 -17.18 7.62 8.10
CA LEU A 631 -16.81 8.76 7.26
C LEU A 631 -16.28 9.94 8.10
N PHE A 632 -17.01 10.34 9.15
CA PHE A 632 -16.60 11.46 10.00
C PHE A 632 -15.32 11.15 10.78
N ASP A 633 -15.14 9.93 11.27
CA ASP A 633 -13.88 9.49 11.88
C ASP A 633 -12.73 9.49 10.88
N ALA A 634 -12.98 9.10 9.63
CA ALA A 634 -11.97 9.14 8.58
C ALA A 634 -11.52 10.59 8.29
N PHE A 635 -12.46 11.55 8.25
CA PHE A 635 -12.12 12.97 8.14
C PHE A 635 -11.33 13.47 9.36
N ALA A 636 -11.69 13.06 10.57
CA ALA A 636 -10.93 13.42 11.77
C ALA A 636 -9.49 12.88 11.72
N ARG A 637 -9.25 11.72 11.12
CA ARG A 637 -7.93 11.12 10.97
C ARG A 637 -7.06 11.75 9.86
N LEU A 638 -7.62 12.60 9.00
CA LEU A 638 -6.83 13.46 8.12
C LEU A 638 -5.96 14.44 8.90
N GLY A 639 -6.40 14.82 10.12
CA GLY A 639 -5.69 15.78 10.97
C GLY A 639 -5.66 17.21 10.42
N ILE A 640 -6.56 17.53 9.50
CA ILE A 640 -6.67 18.83 8.83
C ILE A 640 -8.11 19.31 9.00
N ASP A 641 -8.28 20.59 9.34
CA ASP A 641 -9.61 21.19 9.42
C ASP A 641 -10.27 21.29 8.04
N PRO A 642 -11.53 20.87 7.90
CA PRO A 642 -12.28 21.00 6.65
C PRO A 642 -12.35 22.46 6.18
N ARG A 643 -12.15 22.67 4.88
CA ARG A 643 -12.20 24.01 4.25
C ARG A 643 -13.57 24.27 3.64
N PRO A 644 -14.14 25.49 3.84
CA PRO A 644 -15.42 25.87 3.27
C PRO A 644 -15.33 26.04 1.75
N PHE A 645 -16.46 25.89 1.08
CA PHE A 645 -16.60 26.16 -0.35
C PHE A 645 -16.82 27.65 -0.57
N PRO A 646 -16.05 28.29 -1.45
CA PRO A 646 -16.31 29.68 -1.82
C PRO A 646 -17.63 29.75 -2.60
N GLN A 647 -18.48 30.72 -2.25
CA GLN A 647 -19.71 30.99 -3.00
C GLN A 647 -19.35 31.57 -4.37
N PRO A 648 -19.87 31.00 -5.48
CA PRO A 648 -19.72 31.60 -6.80
C PRO A 648 -20.47 32.94 -6.88
N PRO A 649 -19.95 33.92 -7.62
CA PRO A 649 -20.56 35.25 -7.71
C PRO A 649 -21.99 35.21 -8.32
N ASP A 650 -22.24 34.27 -9.23
CA ASP A 650 -23.53 34.12 -9.93
C ASP A 650 -24.54 33.26 -9.16
N ALA A 651 -24.19 32.80 -7.94
CA ALA A 651 -25.11 32.00 -7.12
C ALA A 651 -26.23 32.87 -6.56
N ILE A 652 -27.47 32.53 -6.87
CA ILE A 652 -28.65 33.17 -6.30
C ILE A 652 -28.85 32.63 -4.88
N VAL A 653 -28.70 33.48 -3.89
CA VAL A 653 -29.01 33.16 -2.49
C VAL A 653 -30.33 33.86 -2.14
N SER A 654 -31.42 33.09 -2.08
CA SER A 654 -32.76 33.61 -1.90
C SER A 654 -33.62 32.60 -1.13
N ASN A 655 -34.74 33.03 -0.60
CA ASN A 655 -35.75 32.13 -0.09
C ASN A 655 -36.83 31.87 -1.15
N ALA A 656 -37.68 30.85 -0.91
CA ALA A 656 -38.68 30.43 -1.88
C ALA A 656 -39.65 31.57 -2.34
N ALA A 657 -39.97 32.52 -1.48
CA ALA A 657 -40.86 33.62 -1.80
C ALA A 657 -40.25 34.66 -2.79
N HIS A 658 -38.92 34.85 -2.74
CA HIS A 658 -38.21 35.81 -3.56
C HIS A 658 -37.55 35.22 -4.82
N LEU A 659 -37.68 33.90 -5.01
CA LEU A 659 -37.25 33.28 -6.26
C LEU A 659 -38.03 33.80 -7.47
N PRO A 660 -37.42 33.84 -8.67
CA PRO A 660 -38.14 34.02 -9.91
C PRO A 660 -39.34 33.03 -10.02
N PRO A 661 -40.50 33.45 -10.47
CA PRO A 661 -41.68 32.59 -10.51
C PRO A 661 -41.50 31.19 -11.10
N PRO A 662 -40.67 30.97 -12.18
CA PRO A 662 -40.41 29.65 -12.73
C PRO A 662 -39.69 28.71 -11.76
N LEU A 663 -38.93 29.25 -10.80
CA LEU A 663 -38.13 28.47 -9.82
C LEU A 663 -38.81 28.30 -8.47
N ARG A 664 -39.99 28.88 -8.24
CA ARG A 664 -40.71 28.74 -6.95
C ARG A 664 -41.26 27.33 -6.76
N HIS A 665 -41.79 26.75 -7.80
CA HIS A 665 -42.39 25.41 -7.80
C HIS A 665 -41.88 24.64 -9.02
N LEU A 666 -41.64 23.36 -8.85
CA LEU A 666 -41.25 22.52 -9.96
C LEU A 666 -42.40 22.43 -10.98
N ARG A 667 -42.14 22.85 -12.22
CA ARG A 667 -43.03 22.68 -13.34
C ARG A 667 -42.82 21.31 -13.99
N GLN A 668 -43.87 20.54 -14.15
CA GLN A 668 -43.80 19.24 -14.81
C GLN A 668 -44.79 19.20 -15.98
N ASP A 669 -44.26 18.87 -17.15
CA ASP A 669 -45.03 18.54 -18.33
C ASP A 669 -45.33 17.03 -18.42
N VAL A 670 -44.82 16.23 -17.49
CA VAL A 670 -45.05 14.77 -17.48
C VAL A 670 -46.32 14.47 -16.71
N PRO A 671 -47.27 13.73 -17.31
CA PRO A 671 -48.47 13.33 -16.63
C PRO A 671 -48.15 12.50 -15.38
N LYS A 672 -48.38 13.09 -14.22
CA LYS A 672 -48.37 12.38 -12.95
C LYS A 672 -49.80 12.26 -12.44
N THR A 673 -50.19 11.07 -12.02
CA THR A 673 -51.44 10.87 -11.31
C THR A 673 -51.10 10.88 -9.83
N VAL A 674 -51.72 11.80 -9.07
CA VAL A 674 -51.71 11.67 -7.60
C VAL A 674 -52.36 10.31 -7.32
N ALA A 675 -51.63 9.39 -6.75
CA ALA A 675 -52.21 8.13 -6.35
C ALA A 675 -53.30 8.49 -5.35
N ALA A 676 -54.55 8.10 -5.67
CA ALA A 676 -55.64 8.27 -4.71
C ALA A 676 -55.14 7.70 -3.37
N MET A 677 -55.41 8.40 -2.28
CA MET A 677 -55.12 7.89 -0.93
C MET A 677 -56.07 6.73 -0.59
N THR A 678 -56.17 5.75 -1.47
CA THR A 678 -56.60 4.41 -1.07
C THR A 678 -55.45 3.87 -0.24
N THR A 679 -55.71 3.48 0.99
CA THR A 679 -54.73 2.81 1.84
C THR A 679 -54.02 1.78 0.95
N PRO A 680 -52.68 1.93 0.71
CA PRO A 680 -51.96 0.98 -0.13
C PRO A 680 -52.20 -0.43 0.39
N ALA A 681 -52.34 -1.42 -0.47
CA ALA A 681 -52.52 -2.79 -0.05
C ALA A 681 -51.41 -3.15 0.93
N LEU A 682 -51.78 -3.83 1.99
CA LEU A 682 -50.81 -4.32 2.99
C LEU A 682 -49.76 -5.17 2.28
N ARG A 683 -48.50 -4.88 2.50
CA ARG A 683 -47.37 -5.64 1.95
C ARG A 683 -46.24 -5.72 2.96
N LEU A 684 -45.66 -6.89 3.09
CA LEU A 684 -44.44 -7.10 3.89
C LEU A 684 -43.24 -6.58 3.09
N ALA A 685 -42.73 -5.40 3.52
CA ALA A 685 -41.61 -4.75 2.83
C ALA A 685 -40.29 -5.37 3.18
N PHE A 686 -40.15 -5.92 4.40
CA PHE A 686 -38.97 -6.65 4.82
C PHE A 686 -39.32 -7.62 5.95
N PRO A 687 -38.76 -8.85 5.93
CA PRO A 687 -37.93 -9.44 4.87
C PRO A 687 -38.76 -9.75 3.61
N PRO A 688 -38.14 -9.73 2.40
CA PRO A 688 -38.84 -10.15 1.18
C PRO A 688 -38.98 -11.67 1.13
N GLU A 689 -39.98 -12.15 0.32
CA GLU A 689 -40.21 -13.58 0.07
C GLU A 689 -38.90 -14.29 -0.36
N GLY A 690 -38.61 -15.45 0.22
CA GLY A 690 -37.46 -16.27 -0.10
C GLY A 690 -36.12 -15.72 0.42
N ALA A 691 -36.11 -14.67 1.24
CA ALA A 691 -34.87 -14.10 1.80
C ALA A 691 -34.09 -15.12 2.62
N ARG A 692 -32.77 -15.13 2.44
CA ARG A 692 -31.84 -15.84 3.33
C ARG A 692 -31.26 -14.83 4.31
N ILE A 693 -31.48 -15.05 5.61
CA ILE A 693 -31.14 -14.12 6.67
C ILE A 693 -30.12 -14.80 7.58
N ASP A 694 -28.95 -14.19 7.70
CA ASP A 694 -27.92 -14.63 8.61
C ASP A 694 -28.14 -14.05 10.01
N LEU A 695 -28.42 -14.90 10.98
CA LEU A 695 -28.67 -14.48 12.36
C LEU A 695 -27.41 -13.97 13.06
N ALA A 696 -26.24 -14.41 12.65
CA ALA A 696 -24.96 -13.95 13.21
C ALA A 696 -24.64 -12.50 12.80
N GLY A 697 -25.28 -12.01 11.73
CA GLY A 697 -25.07 -10.67 11.18
C GLY A 697 -26.12 -9.62 11.55
N SER A 698 -27.19 -10.02 12.22
CA SER A 698 -28.40 -9.20 12.36
C SER A 698 -28.53 -8.47 13.70
N GLY A 699 -27.48 -7.80 14.18
CA GLY A 699 -27.63 -6.94 15.34
C GLY A 699 -26.38 -6.17 15.71
N MET A 700 -26.49 -4.85 15.84
CA MET A 700 -25.47 -3.99 16.46
C MET A 700 -25.20 -4.38 17.93
N ASP A 701 -26.07 -5.19 18.54
CA ASP A 701 -26.01 -5.60 19.95
C ASP A 701 -25.67 -7.09 20.14
N GLY A 702 -25.28 -7.81 19.07
CA GLY A 702 -24.90 -9.23 19.16
C GLY A 702 -26.04 -10.18 19.53
N ARG A 703 -27.31 -9.76 19.51
CA ARG A 703 -28.45 -10.55 19.93
C ARG A 703 -29.34 -11.08 18.82
N GLY A 704 -28.89 -11.00 17.55
CA GLY A 704 -29.62 -11.63 16.42
C GLY A 704 -31.05 -11.09 16.22
N GLN A 705 -31.31 -9.79 16.39
CA GLN A 705 -32.61 -9.19 16.20
C GLN A 705 -32.91 -8.96 14.71
N LEU A 706 -34.11 -9.32 14.27
CA LEU A 706 -34.59 -9.10 12.91
C LEU A 706 -35.62 -7.95 12.89
N ASN A 707 -35.33 -6.91 12.10
CA ASN A 707 -36.31 -5.86 11.85
C ASN A 707 -37.34 -6.35 10.83
N LEU A 708 -38.59 -6.21 11.17
CA LEU A 708 -39.74 -6.47 10.32
C LEU A 708 -40.30 -5.14 9.83
N LYS A 709 -40.63 -5.02 8.57
CA LYS A 709 -41.15 -3.77 7.99
C LYS A 709 -42.38 -4.03 7.10
N VAL A 710 -43.43 -3.28 7.32
CA VAL A 710 -44.65 -3.33 6.56
C VAL A 710 -44.86 -2.05 5.77
N ALA A 711 -45.36 -2.19 4.52
CA ALA A 711 -45.80 -1.11 3.67
C ALA A 711 -47.33 -1.23 3.45
N GLY A 712 -48.00 -0.11 3.37
CA GLY A 712 -49.47 -0.11 3.22
C GLY A 712 -50.21 -0.59 4.47
N GLY A 713 -51.47 -1.00 4.28
CA GLY A 713 -52.35 -1.43 5.36
C GLY A 713 -52.73 -0.32 6.34
N ALA A 714 -53.67 -0.60 7.22
CA ALA A 714 -54.13 0.30 8.28
C ALA A 714 -53.64 -0.17 9.67
N PRO A 715 -53.02 0.67 10.49
CA PRO A 715 -52.62 0.28 11.84
C PRO A 715 -53.83 0.02 12.75
N PRO A 716 -53.72 -0.81 13.80
CA PRO A 716 -52.51 -1.47 14.28
C PRO A 716 -52.09 -2.70 13.46
N TYR A 717 -50.80 -3.01 13.48
CA TYR A 717 -50.23 -4.19 12.80
C TYR A 717 -49.93 -5.27 13.84
N THR A 718 -50.40 -6.48 13.59
CA THR A 718 -50.13 -7.69 14.38
C THR A 718 -49.14 -8.58 13.62
N TRP A 719 -48.01 -8.90 14.25
CA TRP A 719 -46.95 -9.70 13.64
C TRP A 719 -47.01 -11.13 14.17
N LEU A 720 -46.97 -12.08 13.24
CA LEU A 720 -47.01 -13.52 13.55
C LEU A 720 -45.76 -14.19 12.92
N VAL A 721 -45.22 -15.15 13.62
CA VAL A 721 -44.18 -16.04 13.09
C VAL A 721 -44.69 -17.48 13.27
N ASP A 722 -44.73 -18.24 12.16
CA ASP A 722 -45.32 -19.58 12.10
C ASP A 722 -46.71 -19.66 12.71
N GLY A 723 -47.48 -18.60 12.56
CA GLY A 723 -48.87 -18.51 13.06
C GLY A 723 -49.00 -18.05 14.51
N ALA A 724 -47.93 -17.91 15.26
CA ALA A 724 -47.94 -17.41 16.64
C ALA A 724 -47.62 -15.91 16.71
N PRO A 725 -48.35 -15.08 17.48
CA PRO A 725 -48.04 -13.66 17.65
C PRO A 725 -46.72 -13.52 18.42
N VAL A 726 -45.78 -12.70 17.86
CA VAL A 726 -44.44 -12.54 18.41
C VAL A 726 -44.21 -11.17 19.03
N LEU A 727 -45.14 -10.24 18.80
CA LEU A 727 -45.11 -8.86 19.30
C LEU A 727 -46.52 -8.38 19.62
N GLU A 728 -46.60 -7.44 20.57
CA GLU A 728 -47.83 -6.69 20.83
C GLU A 728 -48.24 -5.92 19.56
N PRO A 729 -49.54 -5.79 19.27
CA PRO A 729 -50.03 -5.01 18.12
C PRO A 729 -49.47 -3.56 18.17
N THR A 730 -48.82 -3.16 17.07
CA THR A 730 -48.15 -1.85 17.01
C THR A 730 -48.73 -0.95 15.93
N ARG A 731 -48.72 0.37 16.19
CA ARG A 731 -49.05 1.35 15.16
C ARG A 731 -47.83 1.73 14.29
N ARG A 732 -46.62 1.27 14.69
CA ARG A 732 -45.40 1.51 13.90
C ARG A 732 -45.33 0.51 12.73
N ARG A 733 -44.85 0.97 11.60
CA ARG A 733 -44.61 0.16 10.42
C ARG A 733 -43.35 -0.68 10.49
N GLU A 734 -42.59 -0.54 11.53
CA GLU A 734 -41.38 -1.30 11.83
C GLU A 734 -41.52 -1.95 13.19
N ALA A 735 -41.07 -3.18 13.28
CA ALA A 735 -41.04 -3.96 14.52
C ALA A 735 -39.76 -4.79 14.58
N THR A 736 -39.29 -5.09 15.75
CA THR A 736 -38.08 -5.91 15.96
C THR A 736 -38.48 -7.22 16.60
N TRP A 737 -38.08 -8.32 15.97
CA TRP A 737 -38.33 -9.67 16.47
C TRP A 737 -37.01 -10.41 16.67
N GLN A 738 -36.90 -11.23 17.72
CA GLN A 738 -35.74 -12.06 18.00
C GLN A 738 -36.03 -13.50 17.61
N PRO A 739 -35.41 -14.02 16.53
CA PRO A 739 -35.54 -15.42 16.14
C PRO A 739 -35.03 -16.38 17.19
N GLY A 740 -35.73 -17.49 17.39
CA GLY A 740 -35.34 -18.54 18.35
C GLY A 740 -34.31 -19.52 17.78
N GLY A 741 -33.95 -19.45 16.49
CA GLY A 741 -33.00 -20.38 15.88
C GLY A 741 -32.99 -20.33 14.35
N LYS A 742 -32.16 -21.20 13.76
CA LYS A 742 -32.01 -21.38 12.31
C LYS A 742 -33.13 -22.23 11.73
N GLY A 743 -33.56 -21.97 10.52
CA GLY A 743 -34.61 -22.76 9.84
C GLY A 743 -35.42 -21.95 8.83
N PHE A 744 -36.46 -22.56 8.29
CA PHE A 744 -37.46 -21.85 7.53
C PHE A 744 -38.52 -21.31 8.46
N VAL A 745 -38.89 -20.05 8.32
CA VAL A 745 -39.93 -19.38 9.10
C VAL A 745 -40.88 -18.64 8.19
N ARG A 746 -42.17 -18.68 8.50
CA ARG A 746 -43.20 -17.90 7.85
C ARG A 746 -43.54 -16.68 8.70
N ILE A 747 -43.25 -15.52 8.18
CA ILE A 747 -43.56 -14.23 8.82
C ILE A 747 -44.82 -13.69 8.20
N SER A 748 -45.81 -13.35 9.02
CA SER A 748 -47.08 -12.81 8.60
C SER A 748 -47.37 -11.49 9.33
N VAL A 749 -48.05 -10.59 8.67
CA VAL A 749 -48.55 -9.35 9.28
C VAL A 749 -50.06 -9.23 8.97
N ILE A 750 -50.82 -8.86 9.98
CA ILE A 750 -52.24 -8.56 9.87
C ILE A 750 -52.43 -7.10 10.25
N ASP A 751 -53.18 -6.36 9.42
CA ASP A 751 -53.46 -4.93 9.70
C ASP A 751 -54.79 -4.75 10.45
N GLY A 752 -55.08 -3.51 10.88
CA GLY A 752 -56.28 -3.19 11.65
C GLY A 752 -57.61 -3.38 10.90
N THR A 753 -57.57 -3.63 9.57
CA THR A 753 -58.77 -3.99 8.76
C THR A 753 -58.93 -5.49 8.59
N GLY A 754 -57.98 -6.29 9.07
CA GLY A 754 -57.96 -7.74 8.90
C GLY A 754 -57.26 -8.22 7.61
N ALA A 755 -56.72 -7.31 6.79
CA ALA A 755 -55.90 -7.70 5.63
C ALA A 755 -54.60 -8.34 6.15
N SER A 756 -54.12 -9.41 5.49
CA SER A 756 -52.95 -10.15 5.88
C SER A 756 -51.99 -10.36 4.70
N GLU A 757 -50.67 -10.37 4.99
CA GLU A 757 -49.60 -10.68 4.06
C GLU A 757 -48.57 -11.60 4.75
N SER A 758 -48.00 -12.52 4.00
CA SER A 758 -47.06 -13.49 4.55
C SER A 758 -45.88 -13.69 3.60
N VAL A 759 -44.70 -13.89 4.18
CA VAL A 759 -43.48 -14.27 3.45
C VAL A 759 -42.79 -15.42 4.14
N SER A 760 -42.16 -16.30 3.35
CA SER A 760 -41.33 -17.39 3.87
C SER A 760 -39.84 -17.02 3.72
N VAL A 761 -39.11 -17.14 4.79
CA VAL A 761 -37.68 -16.80 4.80
C VAL A 761 -36.87 -17.93 5.41
N ARG A 762 -35.59 -18.00 5.06
CA ARG A 762 -34.65 -18.95 5.64
C ARG A 762 -33.70 -18.22 6.58
N LEU A 763 -33.71 -18.60 7.86
CA LEU A 763 -32.76 -18.15 8.87
C LEU A 763 -31.53 -19.10 8.88
N GLN A 764 -30.32 -18.58 8.81
CA GLN A 764 -29.09 -19.39 8.75
C GLN A 764 -27.96 -18.85 9.62
#